data_a8de9b3676ef6704f0e158506585f066
#
_entry.id   a8de9b3676ef6704f0e158506585f066
#
_cell.length_a   1.000
_cell.length_b   1.000
_cell.length_c   1.000
_cell.angle_alpha   90.00
_cell.angle_beta   90.00
_cell.angle_gamma   90.00
#
_symmetry.space_group_name_H-M   'P 1'
#
loop_
_entity.id
_entity.type
_entity.pdbx_description
1 polymer ?
#
loop_
_entity_poly.entity_id
_entity_poly.type
_entity_poly.pdbx_seq_one_letter_code
_entity_poly.pdbx_strand_id
1 'polypeptide(L)'
;MRFKAEPKDFMIFVAFCVFLLLICSIIVVNVSSLATTGNFYGFNFFAGFAPRYITATLMLFVLAVIGLFAAVSSYFFERESGFGFSFGSKKSDGYSRWAKKNEVKKQLKRVDPRAYRSDAAGIVVINDGKELWVDDGEAHNIVIGATGSGKTQAVVFPMVYCLAKKGESMIITDPKGEIYEQTANMLKHRGYNIVLLNFRNPGNGNAWNPMSLPYKLYKEGNTDKAIELLDDLALNILYEEKSGNADPYWEKAAADYFTGLALGLFEDATERQINLNSLNLMSNLGEERFGGPNNNYIKEYFNSKDPSRPAYVNASGTVFTAEDTKQGVLSTFKQKVKLFSSRDNLSEMLSYSDFDMKEIGRGKTAVFMIVQDEKKTLHPLATLFIKQIYETLIDVAQESGGKLPYRTNFILDEFANMPPLKDVTTMVTAARSRLIRFTFIIQNYAQLTQVYGKENAETIKGNCNIMYLISSELQALEELSKLCGEKKSKDKDKTASTPLVTVSDLQRLQQYETISLRLRTMPFKTKLVPNYEMHWGKTYPKATYPTREKHEVELFDIREFVKDMKKKKMEEMMKGNMEDDEAPFNPMLAAGGGNPLFGANPFAMANPFTNARPREESDDGFNVDDLVKRIDAKIAELEEEERREKEKEAGNVKEAIVTEKEPSEIVPPELTIIDDDANKTIPEPKKEPVPEPAVINKNVNDDTKNLYSDDTDEDNFFDDFFADE
;
A
#
# COMPACT_ATOMS: atom_id res chain seq x y z
N MET A 1 -20.65 -9.92 44.27
CA MET A 1 -20.36 -9.51 45.65
C MET A 1 -19.62 -10.64 46.33
N ARG A 2 -18.40 -10.42 46.79
CA ARG A 2 -17.69 -11.38 47.67
C ARG A 2 -17.77 -10.87 49.09
N PHE A 3 -18.07 -11.76 50.02
CA PHE A 3 -18.10 -11.46 51.43
C PHE A 3 -16.66 -11.41 51.95
N LYS A 4 -16.28 -10.27 52.57
CA LYS A 4 -14.89 -9.99 52.97
C LYS A 4 -14.70 -10.03 54.51
N ALA A 5 -15.80 -10.05 55.26
CA ALA A 5 -15.75 -9.98 56.71
C ALA A 5 -15.29 -11.31 57.36
N GLU A 6 -14.41 -11.24 58.31
CA GLU A 6 -14.03 -12.37 59.13
C GLU A 6 -15.19 -12.75 60.10
N PRO A 7 -15.27 -14.02 60.56
CA PRO A 7 -16.31 -14.42 61.52
C PRO A 7 -16.35 -13.55 62.80
N LYS A 8 -15.23 -12.95 63.19
CA LYS A 8 -15.12 -12.01 64.29
C LYS A 8 -15.89 -10.70 64.04
N ASP A 9 -15.80 -10.17 62.87
CA ASP A 9 -16.47 -8.91 62.47
C ASP A 9 -18.01 -9.09 62.47
N PHE A 10 -18.47 -10.27 62.04
CA PHE A 10 -19.88 -10.63 62.10
C PHE A 10 -20.40 -10.74 63.54
N MET A 11 -19.62 -11.35 64.45
CA MET A 11 -19.99 -11.41 65.86
C MET A 11 -20.08 -10.02 66.53
N ILE A 12 -19.12 -9.12 66.17
CA ILE A 12 -19.13 -7.74 66.65
C ILE A 12 -20.38 -7.00 66.10
N PHE A 13 -20.70 -7.20 64.83
CA PHE A 13 -21.90 -6.60 64.22
C PHE A 13 -23.20 -7.08 64.89
N VAL A 14 -23.32 -8.38 65.15
CA VAL A 14 -24.48 -8.96 65.88
C VAL A 14 -24.57 -8.41 67.34
N ALA A 15 -23.44 -8.34 68.03
CA ALA A 15 -23.41 -7.76 69.42
C ALA A 15 -23.86 -6.30 69.39
N PHE A 16 -23.42 -5.52 68.36
CA PHE A 16 -23.85 -4.14 68.20
C PHE A 16 -25.35 -4.02 67.87
N CYS A 17 -25.92 -4.92 67.06
CA CYS A 17 -27.35 -4.97 66.79
C CYS A 17 -28.16 -5.25 68.05
N VAL A 18 -27.70 -6.16 68.93
CA VAL A 18 -28.34 -6.40 70.26
C VAL A 18 -28.32 -5.14 71.11
N PHE A 19 -27.18 -4.45 71.14
CA PHE A 19 -27.09 -3.20 71.87
C PHE A 19 -28.00 -2.09 71.30
N LEU A 20 -28.08 -2.00 69.98
CA LEU A 20 -28.96 -1.08 69.20
C LEU A 20 -30.44 -1.36 69.56
N LEU A 21 -30.85 -2.64 69.68
CA LEU A 21 -32.19 -3.02 70.04
C LEU A 21 -32.57 -2.50 71.47
N LEU A 22 -31.63 -2.58 72.40
CA LEU A 22 -31.83 -2.06 73.79
C LEU A 22 -31.96 -0.53 73.76
N ILE A 23 -31.17 0.19 72.95
CA ILE A 23 -31.29 1.63 72.74
C ILE A 23 -32.64 2.01 72.11
N CYS A 24 -33.09 1.29 71.13
CA CYS A 24 -34.39 1.52 70.50
C CYS A 24 -35.53 1.33 71.50
N SER A 25 -35.41 0.33 72.41
CA SER A 25 -36.36 0.11 73.54
C SER A 25 -36.46 1.34 74.39
N ILE A 26 -35.34 1.90 74.85
CA ILE A 26 -35.33 3.11 75.70
C ILE A 26 -35.94 4.30 74.95
N ILE A 27 -35.56 4.53 73.72
CA ILE A 27 -36.07 5.66 72.92
C ILE A 27 -37.57 5.64 72.78
N VAL A 28 -38.14 4.48 72.39
CA VAL A 28 -39.59 4.33 72.19
C VAL A 28 -40.38 4.59 73.47
N VAL A 29 -39.93 4.05 74.61
CA VAL A 29 -40.62 4.22 75.83
C VAL A 29 -40.55 5.68 76.31
N ASN A 30 -39.39 6.31 76.21
CA ASN A 30 -39.26 7.70 76.63
C ASN A 30 -39.97 8.66 75.75
N VAL A 31 -39.97 8.48 74.42
CA VAL A 31 -40.73 9.29 73.47
C VAL A 31 -42.25 9.15 73.76
N SER A 32 -42.72 7.90 73.94
CA SER A 32 -44.12 7.64 74.30
C SER A 32 -44.50 8.25 75.67
N SER A 33 -43.65 8.16 76.72
CA SER A 33 -43.87 8.74 78.05
C SER A 33 -43.86 10.25 77.96
N LEU A 34 -42.94 10.86 77.22
CA LEU A 34 -42.88 12.30 77.08
C LEU A 34 -44.12 12.86 76.34
N ALA A 35 -44.65 12.11 75.36
CA ALA A 35 -45.85 12.50 74.61
C ALA A 35 -47.15 12.33 75.42
N THR A 36 -47.19 11.40 76.39
CA THR A 36 -48.42 11.10 77.12
C THR A 36 -48.44 11.74 78.52
N THR A 37 -47.30 11.81 79.21
CA THR A 37 -47.23 12.27 80.60
C THR A 37 -46.34 13.51 80.82
N GLY A 38 -45.62 13.92 79.80
CA GLY A 38 -44.66 15.04 79.83
C GLY A 38 -43.36 14.71 80.64
N ASN A 39 -43.23 13.52 81.18
CA ASN A 39 -42.09 13.10 82.04
C ASN A 39 -41.24 12.04 81.36
N PHE A 40 -39.93 12.09 81.68
CA PHE A 40 -38.97 11.10 81.20
C PHE A 40 -39.12 9.80 82.02
N TYR A 41 -39.28 8.63 81.30
CA TYR A 41 -39.52 7.34 81.93
C TYR A 41 -38.26 6.76 82.61
N GLY A 42 -37.08 7.10 82.12
CA GLY A 42 -35.78 6.63 82.61
C GLY A 42 -35.11 5.56 81.68
N PHE A 43 -34.03 4.96 82.22
CA PHE A 43 -33.17 4.03 81.48
C PHE A 43 -33.53 2.56 81.73
N ASN A 44 -34.76 2.15 81.46
CA ASN A 44 -35.16 0.75 81.58
C ASN A 44 -35.05 0.06 80.19
N PHE A 45 -34.02 -0.76 80.03
CA PHE A 45 -33.71 -1.46 78.78
C PHE A 45 -34.82 -2.43 78.30
N PHE A 46 -35.59 -2.97 79.25
CA PHE A 46 -36.61 -4.00 78.98
C PHE A 46 -38.02 -3.44 78.85
N ALA A 47 -38.25 -2.21 79.19
CA ALA A 47 -39.61 -1.62 79.20
C ALA A 47 -40.23 -1.52 77.79
N GLY A 48 -39.41 -1.40 76.72
CA GLY A 48 -39.85 -1.37 75.31
C GLY A 48 -40.31 -2.70 74.74
N PHE A 49 -40.13 -3.82 75.47
CA PHE A 49 -40.61 -5.13 75.09
C PHE A 49 -42.01 -5.44 75.70
N ALA A 50 -42.58 -4.52 76.45
CA ALA A 50 -43.96 -4.67 76.87
C ALA A 50 -44.91 -4.68 75.69
N PRO A 51 -46.04 -5.43 75.73
CA PRO A 51 -46.98 -5.60 74.60
C PRO A 51 -47.43 -4.29 73.94
N ARG A 52 -47.46 -3.21 74.72
CA ARG A 52 -47.82 -1.87 74.24
C ARG A 52 -46.79 -1.21 73.38
N TYR A 53 -45.49 -1.48 73.57
CA TYR A 53 -44.38 -0.77 72.89
C TYR A 53 -43.59 -1.65 71.90
N ILE A 54 -43.77 -2.98 71.92
CA ILE A 54 -42.97 -3.94 71.24
C ILE A 54 -42.97 -3.72 69.69
N THR A 55 -44.15 -3.43 69.13
CA THR A 55 -44.29 -3.14 67.69
C THR A 55 -43.51 -1.89 67.21
N ALA A 56 -43.58 -0.82 67.99
CA ALA A 56 -42.85 0.41 67.76
C ALA A 56 -41.32 0.24 67.90
N THR A 57 -40.92 -0.52 68.96
CA THR A 57 -39.54 -0.86 69.21
C THR A 57 -38.92 -1.70 68.09
N LEU A 58 -39.65 -2.71 67.57
CA LEU A 58 -39.19 -3.53 66.45
C LEU A 58 -39.16 -2.75 65.17
N MET A 59 -40.16 -1.90 64.89
CA MET A 59 -40.12 -1.05 63.72
C MET A 59 -38.92 -0.09 63.69
N LEU A 60 -38.68 0.59 64.79
CA LEU A 60 -37.54 1.50 64.95
C LEU A 60 -36.20 0.73 64.80
N PHE A 61 -36.15 -0.46 65.40
CA PHE A 61 -34.95 -1.32 65.31
C PHE A 61 -34.69 -1.77 63.86
N VAL A 62 -35.69 -2.22 63.11
CA VAL A 62 -35.54 -2.62 61.73
C VAL A 62 -35.02 -1.46 60.89
N LEU A 63 -35.60 -0.25 61.05
CA LEU A 63 -35.11 0.96 60.36
C LEU A 63 -33.67 1.29 60.77
N ALA A 64 -33.32 1.21 62.03
CA ALA A 64 -31.97 1.46 62.49
C ALA A 64 -30.94 0.44 61.98
N VAL A 65 -31.31 -0.86 61.92
CA VAL A 65 -30.46 -1.91 61.37
C VAL A 65 -30.27 -1.73 59.89
N ILE A 66 -31.32 -1.36 59.12
CA ILE A 66 -31.19 -1.04 57.66
C ILE A 66 -30.23 0.14 57.47
N GLY A 67 -30.37 1.19 58.28
CA GLY A 67 -29.46 2.34 58.20
C GLY A 67 -28.02 1.97 58.55
N LEU A 68 -27.81 1.20 59.61
CA LEU A 68 -26.51 0.69 60.00
C LEU A 68 -25.88 -0.21 58.95
N PHE A 69 -26.67 -1.14 58.40
CA PHE A 69 -26.21 -2.02 57.34
C PHE A 69 -25.83 -1.23 56.06
N ALA A 70 -26.59 -0.21 55.68
CA ALA A 70 -26.25 0.66 54.57
C ALA A 70 -24.94 1.43 54.82
N ALA A 71 -24.71 1.91 56.04
CA ALA A 71 -23.50 2.63 56.41
C ALA A 71 -22.23 1.73 56.45
N VAL A 72 -22.39 0.47 56.90
CA VAL A 72 -21.26 -0.47 57.11
C VAL A 72 -21.13 -1.47 55.94
N SER A 73 -22.06 -1.46 54.98
CA SER A 73 -22.08 -2.42 53.88
C SER A 73 -20.79 -2.45 53.04
N SER A 74 -20.08 -1.32 52.93
CA SER A 74 -18.79 -1.24 52.21
C SER A 74 -17.66 -1.97 52.94
N TYR A 75 -17.81 -2.27 54.21
CA TYR A 75 -16.84 -3.01 55.03
C TYR A 75 -17.03 -4.53 54.87
N PHE A 76 -18.27 -4.98 54.73
CA PHE A 76 -18.63 -6.40 54.64
C PHE A 76 -18.58 -6.98 53.24
N PHE A 77 -18.73 -6.16 52.19
CA PHE A 77 -18.82 -6.62 50.83
C PHE A 77 -17.81 -5.91 49.91
N GLU A 78 -17.01 -6.69 49.17
CA GLU A 78 -16.20 -6.19 48.10
C GLU A 78 -17.09 -6.05 46.83
N ARG A 79 -17.32 -4.83 46.39
CA ARG A 79 -18.11 -4.53 45.20
C ARG A 79 -17.24 -4.56 43.97
N GLU A 80 -17.37 -5.58 43.14
CA GLU A 80 -16.83 -5.59 41.76
C GLU A 80 -17.69 -4.80 40.77
N SER A 81 -18.94 -4.43 41.12
CA SER A 81 -19.79 -3.56 40.28
C SER A 81 -20.84 -2.88 41.16
N GLY A 82 -20.80 -1.55 41.17
CA GLY A 82 -21.61 -0.77 42.06
C GLY A 82 -23.08 -0.64 41.67
N PHE A 83 -24.00 -1.04 42.55
CA PHE A 83 -25.26 -0.34 42.76
C PHE A 83 -25.04 0.66 43.89
N GLY A 84 -24.85 1.91 43.57
CA GLY A 84 -24.75 2.99 44.51
C GLY A 84 -25.02 4.27 43.80
N PHE A 85 -25.88 5.11 44.34
CA PHE A 85 -26.07 6.49 43.87
C PHE A 85 -24.75 7.25 44.08
N SER A 86 -23.88 7.26 43.07
CA SER A 86 -22.75 8.18 43.04
C SER A 86 -23.23 9.47 42.36
N PHE A 87 -23.61 10.44 43.15
CA PHE A 87 -23.70 11.82 42.72
C PHE A 87 -22.25 12.33 42.47
N GLY A 88 -21.89 12.46 41.22
CA GLY A 88 -20.57 12.90 40.76
C GLY A 88 -19.79 11.79 40.09
N SER A 89 -19.61 11.90 38.75
CA SER A 89 -18.63 11.13 38.02
C SER A 89 -17.25 11.50 38.58
N LYS A 90 -16.66 10.63 39.40
CA LYS A 90 -15.20 10.71 39.64
C LYS A 90 -14.56 10.59 38.26
N LYS A 91 -14.10 11.71 37.69
CA LYS A 91 -13.14 11.70 36.61
C LYS A 91 -12.03 10.77 37.06
N SER A 92 -11.81 9.70 36.31
CA SER A 92 -10.65 8.82 36.54
C SER A 92 -9.43 9.68 36.19
N ASP A 93 -8.76 10.20 37.18
CA ASP A 93 -7.61 11.08 37.05
C ASP A 93 -6.50 10.34 36.31
N GLY A 94 -6.46 10.48 34.97
CA GLY A 94 -5.40 9.97 34.10
C GLY A 94 -5.31 8.45 33.87
N TYR A 95 -6.10 7.63 34.58
CA TYR A 95 -6.04 6.17 34.45
C TYR A 95 -6.90 5.61 33.32
N SER A 96 -6.39 4.58 32.63
CA SER A 96 -7.11 3.86 31.59
C SER A 96 -8.02 2.76 32.17
N ARG A 97 -9.01 2.38 31.41
CA ARG A 97 -9.90 1.25 31.67
C ARG A 97 -10.46 0.67 30.39
N TRP A 98 -10.95 -0.55 30.43
CA TRP A 98 -11.71 -1.09 29.31
C TRP A 98 -13.00 -0.30 29.09
N ALA A 99 -13.27 0.08 27.84
CA ALA A 99 -14.52 0.69 27.45
C ALA A 99 -15.67 -0.30 27.63
N LYS A 100 -16.82 0.20 28.09
CA LYS A 100 -18.05 -0.60 28.16
C LYS A 100 -18.68 -0.68 26.76
N LYS A 101 -19.28 -1.85 26.42
CA LYS A 101 -19.95 -2.07 25.12
C LYS A 101 -20.93 -0.94 24.76
N ASN A 102 -21.68 -0.42 25.74
CA ASN A 102 -22.64 0.67 25.53
C ASN A 102 -21.95 2.04 25.25
N GLU A 103 -20.75 2.28 25.77
CA GLU A 103 -19.97 3.49 25.46
C GLU A 103 -19.47 3.45 24.01
N VAL A 104 -18.97 2.30 23.58
CA VAL A 104 -18.47 2.08 22.22
C VAL A 104 -19.62 2.18 21.22
N LYS A 105 -20.77 1.58 21.50
CA LYS A 105 -21.98 1.64 20.65
C LYS A 105 -22.45 3.08 20.38
N LYS A 106 -22.23 4.04 21.26
CA LYS A 106 -22.60 5.45 21.02
C LYS A 106 -21.86 6.09 19.87
N GLN A 107 -20.69 5.58 19.52
CA GLN A 107 -19.84 6.07 18.43
C GLN A 107 -19.88 5.19 17.19
N LEU A 108 -20.55 4.05 17.27
CA LEU A 108 -20.71 3.11 16.18
C LEU A 108 -22.12 3.15 15.62
N LYS A 109 -22.28 2.64 14.41
CA LYS A 109 -23.60 2.44 13.82
C LYS A 109 -23.93 0.97 13.72
N ARG A 110 -25.18 0.63 14.00
CA ARG A 110 -25.66 -0.74 13.89
C ARG A 110 -25.92 -1.10 12.44
N VAL A 111 -25.53 -2.31 12.05
CA VAL A 111 -25.83 -2.93 10.75
C VAL A 111 -26.61 -4.23 11.00
N ASP A 112 -27.68 -4.45 10.27
CA ASP A 112 -28.34 -5.76 10.27
C ASP A 112 -27.67 -6.65 9.20
N PRO A 113 -27.04 -7.79 9.61
CA PRO A 113 -26.39 -8.68 8.66
C PRO A 113 -27.35 -9.27 7.62
N ARG A 114 -28.63 -9.41 7.93
CA ARG A 114 -29.64 -10.01 7.06
C ARG A 114 -30.29 -8.99 6.10
N ALA A 115 -30.29 -7.72 6.45
CA ALA A 115 -30.86 -6.68 5.61
C ALA A 115 -30.13 -6.54 4.27
N TYR A 116 -30.89 -6.26 3.21
CA TYR A 116 -30.29 -6.04 1.89
C TYR A 116 -29.51 -4.72 1.81
N ARG A 117 -29.96 -3.66 2.48
CA ARG A 117 -29.32 -2.33 2.52
C ARG A 117 -28.98 -1.92 3.94
N SER A 118 -28.01 -1.02 4.07
CA SER A 118 -27.64 -0.39 5.33
C SER A 118 -27.23 1.06 5.08
N ASP A 119 -27.54 1.94 6.02
CA ASP A 119 -27.10 3.34 5.99
C ASP A 119 -25.68 3.53 6.56
N ALA A 120 -25.09 2.46 7.08
CA ALA A 120 -23.77 2.48 7.68
C ALA A 120 -22.87 1.36 7.14
N ALA A 121 -21.59 1.67 6.97
CA ALA A 121 -20.57 0.69 6.58
C ALA A 121 -19.18 1.09 7.08
N GLY A 122 -18.32 0.11 7.29
CA GLY A 122 -16.95 0.31 7.73
C GLY A 122 -16.39 -0.92 8.39
N ILE A 123 -15.29 -0.73 9.10
CA ILE A 123 -14.67 -1.81 9.88
C ILE A 123 -15.61 -2.25 11.00
N VAL A 124 -15.73 -3.55 11.17
CA VAL A 124 -16.59 -4.15 12.20
C VAL A 124 -15.85 -4.12 13.54
N VAL A 125 -16.44 -3.45 14.53
CA VAL A 125 -15.86 -3.32 15.89
C VAL A 125 -16.55 -4.25 16.88
N ILE A 126 -17.87 -4.46 16.74
CA ILE A 126 -18.63 -5.39 17.56
C ILE A 126 -19.38 -6.35 16.64
N ASN A 127 -19.13 -7.63 16.83
CA ASN A 127 -19.85 -8.71 16.15
C ASN A 127 -19.89 -9.92 17.10
N ASP A 128 -21.04 -10.12 17.75
CA ASP A 128 -21.27 -11.25 18.66
C ASP A 128 -22.29 -12.26 18.10
N GLY A 129 -22.53 -12.20 16.78
CA GLY A 129 -23.49 -13.03 16.07
C GLY A 129 -24.95 -12.55 16.18
N LYS A 130 -25.28 -11.71 17.19
CA LYS A 130 -26.62 -11.11 17.38
C LYS A 130 -26.65 -9.65 16.96
N GLU A 131 -25.58 -8.94 17.20
CA GLU A 131 -25.45 -7.52 16.91
C GLU A 131 -24.16 -7.27 16.14
N LEU A 132 -24.25 -6.49 15.08
CA LEU A 132 -23.10 -6.03 14.30
C LEU A 132 -23.08 -4.52 14.31
N TRP A 133 -21.93 -3.96 14.74
CA TRP A 133 -21.71 -2.53 14.82
C TRP A 133 -20.40 -2.16 14.13
N VAL A 134 -20.48 -1.16 13.26
CA VAL A 134 -19.37 -0.72 12.41
C VAL A 134 -18.94 0.70 12.75
N ASP A 135 -17.66 1.00 12.50
CA ASP A 135 -17.16 2.36 12.45
C ASP A 135 -17.43 2.96 11.06
N ASP A 136 -18.47 3.77 10.96
CA ASP A 136 -18.86 4.49 9.74
C ASP A 136 -18.15 5.86 9.61
N GLY A 137 -17.18 6.15 10.47
CA GLY A 137 -16.39 7.38 10.46
C GLY A 137 -15.47 7.52 9.25
N GLU A 138 -14.80 8.65 9.20
CA GLU A 138 -13.83 8.95 8.12
C GLU A 138 -12.39 8.49 8.46
N ALA A 139 -12.14 8.03 9.70
CA ALA A 139 -10.83 7.61 10.14
C ALA A 139 -10.33 6.39 9.37
N HIS A 140 -9.03 6.39 9.06
CA HIS A 140 -8.34 5.23 8.51
C HIS A 140 -8.20 4.15 9.59
N ASN A 141 -7.91 2.94 9.17
CA ASN A 141 -7.76 1.80 10.07
C ASN A 141 -6.44 1.08 9.80
N ILE A 142 -5.84 0.55 10.84
CA ILE A 142 -4.75 -0.40 10.75
C ILE A 142 -5.13 -1.66 11.53
N VAL A 143 -5.07 -2.81 10.86
CA VAL A 143 -5.40 -4.12 11.41
C VAL A 143 -4.11 -4.93 11.53
N ILE A 144 -3.80 -5.37 12.74
CA ILE A 144 -2.55 -6.06 13.04
C ILE A 144 -2.86 -7.45 13.54
N GLY A 145 -2.21 -8.45 12.95
CA GLY A 145 -2.34 -9.82 13.40
C GLY A 145 -1.48 -10.78 12.61
N ALA A 146 -0.92 -11.77 13.27
CA ALA A 146 -0.12 -12.81 12.64
C ALA A 146 -0.90 -13.59 11.57
N THR A 147 -0.19 -14.35 10.74
CA THR A 147 -0.81 -15.31 9.82
C THR A 147 -1.67 -16.30 10.60
N GLY A 148 -2.89 -16.57 10.13
CA GLY A 148 -3.84 -17.44 10.83
C GLY A 148 -4.59 -16.79 11.99
N SER A 149 -4.35 -15.52 12.33
CA SER A 149 -5.10 -14.79 13.38
C SER A 149 -6.58 -14.56 13.05
N GLY A 150 -6.98 -14.78 11.80
CA GLY A 150 -8.36 -14.63 11.35
C GLY A 150 -8.71 -13.24 10.80
N LYS A 151 -7.73 -12.40 10.43
CA LYS A 151 -7.93 -11.06 9.85
C LYS A 151 -8.97 -11.06 8.72
N THR A 152 -8.76 -11.93 7.73
CA THR A 152 -9.65 -12.00 6.55
C THR A 152 -11.07 -12.42 6.95
N GLN A 153 -11.23 -13.45 7.81
CA GLN A 153 -12.53 -13.98 8.21
C GLN A 153 -13.29 -13.07 9.18
N ALA A 154 -12.62 -12.45 10.15
CA ALA A 154 -13.28 -11.66 11.18
C ALA A 154 -13.40 -10.17 10.84
N VAL A 155 -12.54 -9.65 9.96
CA VAL A 155 -12.47 -8.21 9.65
C VAL A 155 -12.78 -7.92 8.19
N VAL A 156 -12.03 -8.53 7.24
CA VAL A 156 -12.13 -8.15 5.82
C VAL A 156 -13.48 -8.54 5.22
N PHE A 157 -13.87 -9.82 5.29
CA PHE A 157 -15.15 -10.23 4.75
C PHE A 157 -16.34 -9.46 5.35
N PRO A 158 -16.49 -9.37 6.68
CA PRO A 158 -17.59 -8.59 7.27
C PRO A 158 -17.57 -7.11 6.84
N MET A 159 -16.39 -6.51 6.66
CA MET A 159 -16.27 -5.15 6.14
C MET A 159 -16.77 -5.06 4.70
N VAL A 160 -16.33 -5.93 3.79
CA VAL A 160 -16.79 -5.99 2.39
C VAL A 160 -18.32 -6.16 2.31
N TYR A 161 -18.91 -7.04 3.11
CA TYR A 161 -20.37 -7.20 3.16
C TYR A 161 -21.08 -5.92 3.63
N CYS A 162 -20.55 -5.23 4.63
CA CYS A 162 -21.12 -3.96 5.11
C CYS A 162 -20.99 -2.85 4.04
N LEU A 163 -19.84 -2.71 3.40
CA LEU A 163 -19.63 -1.77 2.29
C LEU A 163 -20.59 -2.03 1.14
N ALA A 164 -20.77 -3.31 0.77
CA ALA A 164 -21.71 -3.72 -0.26
C ALA A 164 -23.17 -3.36 0.07
N LYS A 165 -23.57 -3.41 1.35
CA LYS A 165 -24.93 -3.03 1.80
C LYS A 165 -25.18 -1.54 1.69
N LYS A 166 -24.17 -0.72 1.95
CA LYS A 166 -24.28 0.74 1.84
C LYS A 166 -24.09 1.22 0.40
N GLY A 167 -23.37 0.47 -0.42
CA GLY A 167 -23.06 0.85 -1.80
C GLY A 167 -21.83 1.73 -1.91
N GLU A 168 -20.83 1.55 -1.04
CA GLU A 168 -19.54 2.23 -1.10
C GLU A 168 -18.58 1.47 -2.04
N SER A 169 -17.76 2.20 -2.80
CA SER A 169 -16.72 1.61 -3.66
C SER A 169 -15.56 1.06 -2.85
N MET A 170 -14.86 0.07 -3.39
CA MET A 170 -13.75 -0.60 -2.71
C MET A 170 -12.65 -1.02 -3.67
N ILE A 171 -11.42 -0.88 -3.23
CA ILE A 171 -10.21 -1.39 -3.86
C ILE A 171 -9.56 -2.36 -2.86
N ILE A 172 -9.39 -3.61 -3.28
CA ILE A 172 -9.00 -4.70 -2.39
C ILE A 172 -7.76 -5.38 -2.95
N THR A 173 -6.69 -5.44 -2.16
CA THR A 173 -5.60 -6.39 -2.42
C THR A 173 -6.02 -7.75 -1.87
N ASP A 174 -5.96 -8.78 -2.70
CA ASP A 174 -6.44 -10.14 -2.39
C ASP A 174 -5.36 -11.17 -2.76
N PRO A 175 -4.33 -11.38 -1.92
CA PRO A 175 -3.19 -12.22 -2.27
C PRO A 175 -3.57 -13.66 -2.66
N LYS A 176 -4.64 -14.18 -2.09
CA LYS A 176 -5.11 -15.55 -2.31
C LYS A 176 -6.26 -15.67 -3.31
N GLY A 177 -6.89 -14.56 -3.67
CA GLY A 177 -8.10 -14.55 -4.52
C GLY A 177 -9.38 -14.97 -3.80
N GLU A 178 -9.32 -15.28 -2.49
CA GLU A 178 -10.47 -15.78 -1.73
C GLU A 178 -11.56 -14.72 -1.53
N ILE A 179 -11.18 -13.44 -1.43
CA ILE A 179 -12.14 -12.35 -1.26
C ILE A 179 -12.94 -12.17 -2.55
N TYR A 180 -12.25 -12.17 -3.71
CA TYR A 180 -12.89 -12.14 -5.01
C TYR A 180 -13.85 -13.33 -5.20
N GLU A 181 -13.38 -14.55 -4.99
CA GLU A 181 -14.19 -15.75 -5.20
C GLU A 181 -15.50 -15.71 -4.38
N GLN A 182 -15.43 -15.29 -3.12
CA GLN A 182 -16.60 -15.31 -2.24
C GLN A 182 -17.54 -14.12 -2.41
N THR A 183 -17.05 -12.96 -2.89
CA THR A 183 -17.83 -11.71 -2.84
C THR A 183 -18.20 -11.14 -4.21
N ALA A 184 -17.46 -11.44 -5.29
CA ALA A 184 -17.67 -10.78 -6.59
C ALA A 184 -19.07 -11.02 -7.15
N ASN A 185 -19.63 -12.24 -7.07
CA ASN A 185 -20.99 -12.53 -7.54
C ASN A 185 -22.06 -11.79 -6.72
N MET A 186 -21.87 -11.67 -5.41
CA MET A 186 -22.74 -10.89 -4.54
C MET A 186 -22.70 -9.40 -4.91
N LEU A 187 -21.50 -8.85 -5.13
CA LEU A 187 -21.29 -7.44 -5.52
C LEU A 187 -21.90 -7.17 -6.90
N LYS A 188 -21.67 -8.04 -7.87
CA LYS A 188 -22.29 -7.94 -9.20
C LYS A 188 -23.83 -7.90 -9.13
N HIS A 189 -24.42 -8.77 -8.30
CA HIS A 189 -25.88 -8.79 -8.07
C HIS A 189 -26.39 -7.51 -7.40
N ARG A 190 -25.53 -6.80 -6.66
CA ARG A 190 -25.83 -5.50 -6.03
C ARG A 190 -25.58 -4.29 -6.96
N GLY A 191 -25.26 -4.56 -8.23
CA GLY A 191 -25.03 -3.52 -9.24
C GLY A 191 -23.66 -2.85 -9.15
N TYR A 192 -22.64 -3.56 -8.63
CA TYR A 192 -21.28 -3.10 -8.71
C TYR A 192 -20.67 -3.39 -10.08
N ASN A 193 -19.90 -2.45 -10.58
CA ASN A 193 -18.90 -2.70 -11.60
C ASN A 193 -17.75 -3.47 -10.94
N ILE A 194 -17.37 -4.62 -11.51
CA ILE A 194 -16.30 -5.48 -10.98
C ILE A 194 -15.09 -5.38 -11.88
N VAL A 195 -13.99 -4.90 -11.33
CA VAL A 195 -12.68 -4.86 -11.99
C VAL A 195 -11.77 -5.86 -11.30
N LEU A 196 -11.19 -6.78 -12.07
CA LEU A 196 -10.29 -7.82 -11.58
C LEU A 196 -8.93 -7.71 -12.25
N LEU A 197 -7.90 -7.29 -11.54
CA LEU A 197 -6.51 -7.38 -11.98
C LEU A 197 -5.85 -8.61 -11.37
N ASN A 198 -5.60 -9.61 -12.20
CA ASN A 198 -5.05 -10.88 -11.74
C ASN A 198 -3.58 -11.03 -12.13
N PHE A 199 -2.68 -10.50 -11.29
CA PHE A 199 -1.23 -10.64 -11.51
C PHE A 199 -0.70 -12.07 -11.26
N ARG A 200 -1.48 -12.93 -10.57
CA ARG A 200 -1.15 -14.35 -10.40
C ARG A 200 -1.37 -15.13 -11.69
N ASN A 201 -2.45 -14.84 -12.40
CA ASN A 201 -2.76 -15.38 -13.72
C ASN A 201 -3.21 -14.27 -14.68
N PRO A 202 -2.26 -13.60 -15.37
CA PRO A 202 -2.55 -12.42 -16.18
C PRO A 202 -3.49 -12.64 -17.38
N GLY A 203 -3.76 -13.87 -17.77
CA GLY A 203 -4.76 -14.20 -18.81
C GLY A 203 -6.21 -14.05 -18.35
N ASN A 204 -6.43 -13.85 -17.03
CA ASN A 204 -7.77 -13.73 -16.46
C ASN A 204 -8.03 -12.32 -15.93
N GLY A 205 -9.28 -11.89 -16.02
CA GLY A 205 -9.72 -10.58 -15.52
C GLY A 205 -9.51 -9.45 -16.51
N ASN A 206 -9.35 -8.23 -16.00
CA ASN A 206 -9.21 -7.02 -16.79
C ASN A 206 -7.77 -6.75 -17.21
N ALA A 207 -7.62 -5.99 -18.29
CA ALA A 207 -6.34 -5.42 -18.73
C ALA A 207 -6.16 -4.00 -18.17
N TRP A 208 -4.91 -3.64 -17.90
CA TRP A 208 -4.55 -2.32 -17.43
C TRP A 208 -3.16 -1.93 -17.94
N ASN A 209 -3.10 -0.88 -18.74
CA ASN A 209 -1.87 -0.29 -19.21
C ASN A 209 -1.45 0.86 -18.29
N PRO A 210 -0.31 0.75 -17.57
CA PRO A 210 0.15 1.78 -16.65
C PRO A 210 0.49 3.11 -17.32
N MET A 211 0.69 3.13 -18.64
CA MET A 211 0.97 4.34 -19.40
C MET A 211 -0.32 5.06 -19.87
N SER A 212 -1.49 4.44 -19.77
CA SER A 212 -2.75 5.04 -20.27
C SER A 212 -3.13 6.32 -19.55
N LEU A 213 -2.99 6.39 -18.22
CA LEU A 213 -3.32 7.59 -17.46
C LEU A 213 -2.35 8.75 -17.76
N PRO A 214 -1.02 8.58 -17.70
CA PRO A 214 -0.06 9.60 -18.11
C PRO A 214 -0.31 10.10 -19.53
N TYR A 215 -0.59 9.18 -20.49
CA TYR A 215 -0.87 9.55 -21.87
C TYR A 215 -2.11 10.44 -22.02
N LYS A 216 -3.22 10.07 -21.36
CA LYS A 216 -4.45 10.89 -21.37
C LYS A 216 -4.17 12.30 -20.84
N LEU A 217 -3.47 12.43 -19.71
CA LEU A 217 -3.09 13.72 -19.15
C LEU A 217 -2.21 14.54 -20.10
N TYR A 218 -1.26 13.88 -20.77
CA TYR A 218 -0.40 14.52 -21.77
C TYR A 218 -1.24 15.08 -22.92
N LYS A 219 -2.19 14.31 -23.47
CA LYS A 219 -3.08 14.75 -24.55
C LYS A 219 -4.07 15.84 -24.12
N GLU A 220 -4.46 15.89 -22.85
CA GLU A 220 -5.28 16.94 -22.27
C GLU A 220 -4.50 18.25 -22.00
N GLY A 221 -3.17 18.26 -22.24
CA GLY A 221 -2.29 19.41 -22.03
C GLY A 221 -1.74 19.53 -20.60
N ASN A 222 -2.01 18.57 -19.72
CA ASN A 222 -1.46 18.51 -18.37
C ASN A 222 -0.12 17.75 -18.36
N THR A 223 0.86 18.34 -19.06
CA THR A 223 2.16 17.72 -19.32
C THR A 223 2.95 17.47 -18.03
N ASP A 224 2.96 18.43 -17.11
CA ASP A 224 3.75 18.31 -15.85
C ASP A 224 3.27 17.11 -15.03
N LYS A 225 1.95 16.95 -14.86
CA LYS A 225 1.40 15.82 -14.13
C LYS A 225 1.60 14.49 -14.88
N ALA A 226 1.57 14.50 -16.20
CA ALA A 226 1.87 13.33 -17.02
C ALA A 226 3.33 12.86 -16.83
N ILE A 227 4.27 13.80 -16.78
CA ILE A 227 5.70 13.51 -16.51
C ILE A 227 5.88 12.97 -15.09
N GLU A 228 5.29 13.61 -14.08
CA GLU A 228 5.32 13.13 -12.69
C GLU A 228 4.87 11.67 -12.56
N LEU A 229 3.76 11.31 -13.19
CA LEU A 229 3.26 9.93 -13.20
C LEU A 229 4.13 8.96 -14.00
N LEU A 230 4.80 9.42 -15.05
CA LEU A 230 5.78 8.62 -15.79
C LEU A 230 7.05 8.39 -14.95
N ASP A 231 7.55 9.40 -14.26
CA ASP A 231 8.69 9.27 -13.36
C ASP A 231 8.37 8.32 -12.20
N ASP A 232 7.17 8.41 -11.64
CA ASP A 232 6.69 7.46 -10.64
C ASP A 232 6.63 6.03 -11.20
N LEU A 233 6.13 5.84 -12.42
CA LEU A 233 6.12 4.55 -13.11
C LEU A 233 7.53 4.02 -13.33
N ALA A 234 8.41 4.84 -13.88
CA ALA A 234 9.80 4.48 -14.17
C ALA A 234 10.56 4.08 -12.90
N LEU A 235 10.46 4.89 -11.83
CA LEU A 235 11.10 4.61 -10.56
C LEU A 235 10.53 3.36 -9.86
N ASN A 236 9.22 3.12 -9.93
CA ASN A 236 8.63 1.89 -9.36
C ASN A 236 9.10 0.62 -10.08
N ILE A 237 9.40 0.69 -11.38
CA ILE A 237 9.87 -0.46 -12.16
C ILE A 237 11.38 -0.64 -12.03
N LEU A 238 12.15 0.45 -12.11
CA LEU A 238 13.60 0.41 -12.31
C LEU A 238 14.39 0.54 -11.02
N TYR A 239 13.89 1.29 -10.03
CA TYR A 239 14.59 1.57 -8.79
C TYR A 239 14.16 0.61 -7.68
N GLU A 240 15.13 -0.06 -7.07
CA GLU A 240 14.95 -0.83 -5.83
C GLU A 240 15.77 -0.16 -4.73
N GLU A 241 15.10 0.21 -3.63
CA GLU A 241 15.80 0.68 -2.43
C GLU A 241 16.66 -0.46 -1.87
N LYS A 242 17.96 -0.41 -2.14
CA LYS A 242 18.91 -1.37 -1.58
C LYS A 242 19.39 -0.85 -0.23
N SER A 243 19.32 -1.67 0.80
CA SER A 243 20.00 -1.42 2.07
C SER A 243 21.51 -1.52 1.85
N GLY A 244 22.18 -0.38 1.67
CA GLY A 244 23.64 -0.30 1.49
C GLY A 244 24.07 0.89 0.65
N ASN A 245 25.41 1.17 0.62
CA ASN A 245 26.03 2.27 -0.11
C ASN A 245 26.12 2.06 -1.64
N ALA A 246 25.18 1.37 -2.27
CA ALA A 246 25.17 1.22 -3.72
C ALA A 246 24.74 2.55 -4.36
N ASP A 247 25.54 3.06 -5.30
CA ASP A 247 25.20 4.27 -6.05
C ASP A 247 23.94 4.03 -6.91
N PRO A 248 22.87 4.79 -6.70
CA PRO A 248 21.61 4.63 -7.44
C PRO A 248 21.66 5.27 -8.84
N TYR A 249 22.82 5.63 -9.33
CA TYR A 249 22.99 6.34 -10.60
C TYR A 249 22.38 5.58 -11.78
N TRP A 250 22.67 4.27 -11.90
CA TRP A 250 22.23 3.45 -13.04
C TRP A 250 20.72 3.31 -13.11
N GLU A 251 20.07 3.07 -11.96
CA GLU A 251 18.62 2.96 -11.89
C GLU A 251 17.92 4.29 -12.18
N LYS A 252 18.45 5.41 -11.68
CA LYS A 252 17.90 6.74 -11.95
C LYS A 252 18.08 7.16 -13.39
N ALA A 253 19.28 6.98 -13.96
CA ALA A 253 19.52 7.26 -15.38
C ALA A 253 18.67 6.39 -16.30
N ALA A 254 18.42 5.12 -15.92
CA ALA A 254 17.49 4.25 -16.64
C ALA A 254 16.03 4.73 -16.53
N ALA A 255 15.64 5.33 -15.38
CA ALA A 255 14.32 5.91 -15.20
C ALA A 255 14.13 7.17 -16.06
N ASP A 256 15.12 8.05 -16.12
CA ASP A 256 15.10 9.22 -17.01
C ASP A 256 14.98 8.78 -18.49
N TYR A 257 15.76 7.76 -18.88
CA TYR A 257 15.67 7.19 -20.23
C TYR A 257 14.28 6.60 -20.50
N PHE A 258 13.68 5.88 -19.55
CA PHE A 258 12.31 5.37 -19.64
C PHE A 258 11.32 6.51 -19.91
N THR A 259 11.37 7.58 -19.08
CA THR A 259 10.49 8.74 -19.22
C THR A 259 10.67 9.41 -20.58
N GLY A 260 11.92 9.56 -21.06
CA GLY A 260 12.22 10.15 -22.35
C GLY A 260 11.65 9.33 -23.52
N LEU A 261 11.80 8.00 -23.50
CA LEU A 261 11.19 7.10 -24.49
C LEU A 261 9.66 7.15 -24.46
N ALA A 262 9.07 7.14 -23.26
CA ALA A 262 7.62 7.18 -23.10
C ALA A 262 7.02 8.47 -23.66
N LEU A 263 7.64 9.61 -23.37
CA LEU A 263 7.23 10.90 -23.93
C LEU A 263 7.41 10.95 -25.45
N GLY A 264 8.47 10.34 -25.98
CA GLY A 264 8.64 10.17 -27.42
C GLY A 264 7.48 9.39 -28.03
N LEU A 265 7.07 8.27 -27.42
CA LEU A 265 5.88 7.52 -27.87
C LEU A 265 4.59 8.36 -27.75
N PHE A 266 4.43 9.18 -26.71
CA PHE A 266 3.25 10.05 -26.58
C PHE A 266 3.12 11.09 -27.68
N GLU A 267 4.24 11.51 -28.25
CA GLU A 267 4.29 12.44 -29.37
C GLU A 267 3.96 11.77 -30.71
N ASP A 268 4.53 10.58 -30.97
CA ASP A 268 4.64 10.01 -32.34
C ASP A 268 3.86 8.71 -32.54
N ALA A 269 3.56 7.95 -31.49
CA ALA A 269 2.88 6.67 -31.60
C ALA A 269 1.36 6.80 -31.57
N THR A 270 0.66 5.79 -32.08
CA THR A 270 -0.79 5.65 -31.90
C THR A 270 -1.10 5.21 -30.47
N GLU A 271 -2.31 5.49 -29.97
CA GLU A 271 -2.74 5.13 -28.61
C GLU A 271 -2.51 3.65 -28.30
N ARG A 272 -2.75 2.73 -29.25
CA ARG A 272 -2.56 1.29 -29.08
C ARG A 272 -1.10 0.87 -29.00
N GLN A 273 -0.20 1.65 -29.59
CA GLN A 273 1.24 1.42 -29.54
C GLN A 273 1.88 1.95 -28.26
N ILE A 274 1.15 2.70 -27.42
CA ILE A 274 1.67 3.25 -26.18
C ILE A 274 1.57 2.21 -25.08
N ASN A 275 2.60 1.40 -24.93
CA ASN A 275 2.69 0.34 -23.93
C ASN A 275 4.16 0.00 -23.59
N LEU A 276 4.37 -0.75 -22.51
CA LEU A 276 5.72 -1.14 -22.06
C LEU A 276 6.49 -2.00 -23.10
N ASN A 277 5.78 -2.72 -23.95
CA ASN A 277 6.42 -3.53 -24.97
C ASN A 277 7.03 -2.67 -26.07
N SER A 278 6.35 -1.58 -26.45
CA SER A 278 6.89 -0.58 -27.39
C SER A 278 8.12 0.11 -26.85
N LEU A 279 8.16 0.44 -25.55
CA LEU A 279 9.37 0.97 -24.91
C LEU A 279 10.55 0.00 -25.00
N ASN A 280 10.31 -1.27 -24.69
CA ASN A 280 11.35 -2.29 -24.80
C ASN A 280 11.83 -2.49 -26.25
N LEU A 281 10.91 -2.53 -27.19
CA LEU A 281 11.24 -2.65 -28.61
C LEU A 281 12.02 -1.43 -29.11
N MET A 282 11.55 -0.22 -28.81
CA MET A 282 12.19 1.05 -29.16
C MET A 282 13.63 1.12 -28.62
N SER A 283 13.87 0.70 -27.38
CA SER A 283 15.22 0.64 -26.81
C SER A 283 16.11 -0.41 -27.49
N ASN A 284 15.56 -1.56 -27.91
CA ASN A 284 16.35 -2.61 -28.55
C ASN A 284 16.68 -2.27 -30.02
N LEU A 285 15.67 -1.94 -30.81
CA LEU A 285 15.83 -1.59 -32.22
C LEU A 285 16.51 -0.24 -32.42
N GLY A 286 16.35 0.67 -31.45
CA GLY A 286 16.99 1.98 -31.48
C GLY A 286 18.50 1.94 -31.44
N GLU A 287 19.11 0.88 -30.94
CA GLU A 287 20.58 0.70 -30.94
C GLU A 287 21.12 0.11 -32.22
N GLU A 288 20.27 -0.33 -33.16
CA GLU A 288 20.69 -0.75 -34.49
C GLU A 288 21.31 0.44 -35.25
N ARG A 289 22.38 0.17 -36.01
CA ARG A 289 23.09 1.20 -36.78
C ARG A 289 22.21 1.76 -37.90
N PHE A 290 22.30 3.05 -38.12
CA PHE A 290 21.59 3.73 -39.19
C PHE A 290 22.38 4.91 -39.74
N GLY A 291 22.65 4.92 -41.04
CA GLY A 291 23.22 6.08 -41.76
C GLY A 291 24.68 6.38 -41.48
N GLY A 292 25.42 5.49 -40.78
CA GLY A 292 26.87 5.65 -40.57
C GLY A 292 27.39 4.91 -39.32
N PRO A 293 28.72 4.75 -39.18
CA PRO A 293 29.32 3.89 -38.14
C PRO A 293 29.09 4.36 -36.71
N ASN A 294 28.85 5.67 -36.49
CA ASN A 294 28.66 6.25 -35.13
C ASN A 294 27.20 6.68 -34.85
N ASN A 295 26.26 6.31 -35.72
CA ASN A 295 24.86 6.69 -35.64
C ASN A 295 23.97 5.45 -35.53
N ASN A 296 22.84 5.60 -34.87
CA ASN A 296 21.82 4.54 -34.71
C ASN A 296 20.41 5.17 -34.76
N TYR A 297 19.38 4.32 -34.85
CA TYR A 297 18.00 4.78 -34.97
C TYR A 297 17.58 5.66 -33.78
N ILE A 298 17.99 5.34 -32.54
CA ILE A 298 17.59 6.13 -31.38
C ILE A 298 18.24 7.54 -31.36
N LYS A 299 19.51 7.65 -31.79
CA LYS A 299 20.15 8.95 -31.93
C LYS A 299 19.48 9.78 -33.01
N GLU A 300 19.18 9.17 -34.14
CA GLU A 300 18.49 9.84 -35.25
C GLU A 300 17.10 10.32 -34.84
N TYR A 301 16.35 9.46 -34.13
CA TYR A 301 15.05 9.81 -33.62
C TYR A 301 15.10 11.04 -32.70
N PHE A 302 15.97 11.04 -31.69
CA PHE A 302 16.06 12.18 -30.77
C PHE A 302 16.72 13.42 -31.39
N ASN A 303 17.62 13.28 -32.34
CA ASN A 303 18.17 14.41 -33.12
C ASN A 303 17.09 15.14 -33.94
N SER A 304 15.99 14.48 -34.27
CA SER A 304 14.86 15.09 -34.97
C SER A 304 13.94 15.91 -34.05
N LYS A 305 14.07 15.73 -32.71
CA LYS A 305 13.27 16.41 -31.73
C LYS A 305 13.85 17.76 -31.33
N ASP A 306 12.99 18.67 -30.89
CA ASP A 306 13.41 19.93 -30.29
C ASP A 306 14.13 19.67 -28.97
N PRO A 307 15.38 20.16 -28.77
CA PRO A 307 16.15 19.97 -27.54
C PRO A 307 15.49 20.53 -26.28
N SER A 308 14.55 21.44 -26.39
CA SER A 308 13.78 21.98 -25.26
C SER A 308 12.61 21.10 -24.82
N ARG A 309 12.25 20.10 -25.64
CA ARG A 309 11.13 19.21 -25.32
C ARG A 309 11.47 18.21 -24.22
N PRO A 310 10.51 17.90 -23.31
CA PRO A 310 10.74 16.95 -22.22
C PRO A 310 11.21 15.57 -22.68
N ALA A 311 10.74 15.08 -23.83
CA ALA A 311 11.19 13.81 -24.39
C ALA A 311 12.71 13.81 -24.66
N TYR A 312 13.23 14.86 -25.30
CA TYR A 312 14.66 15.00 -25.55
C TYR A 312 15.45 15.17 -24.26
N VAL A 313 15.01 16.07 -23.36
CA VAL A 313 15.71 16.38 -22.11
C VAL A 313 15.94 15.11 -21.29
N ASN A 314 14.91 14.28 -21.13
CA ASN A 314 15.01 13.05 -20.34
C ASN A 314 15.85 11.97 -21.02
N ALA A 315 15.75 11.79 -22.34
CA ALA A 315 16.49 10.74 -23.05
C ALA A 315 17.95 11.10 -23.31
N SER A 316 18.28 12.40 -23.51
CA SER A 316 19.57 12.89 -24.02
C SER A 316 20.77 12.44 -23.15
N GLY A 317 20.61 12.42 -21.83
CA GLY A 317 21.64 11.98 -20.90
C GLY A 317 22.12 10.54 -21.12
N THR A 318 21.26 9.68 -21.66
CA THR A 318 21.61 8.29 -22.02
C THR A 318 21.94 8.15 -23.49
N VAL A 319 21.15 8.76 -24.39
CA VAL A 319 21.28 8.58 -25.84
C VAL A 319 22.60 9.13 -26.39
N PHE A 320 23.06 10.28 -25.85
CA PHE A 320 24.24 11.00 -26.34
C PHE A 320 25.48 10.88 -25.45
N THR A 321 25.40 10.08 -24.37
CA THR A 321 26.54 9.85 -23.48
C THR A 321 27.59 8.91 -24.10
N ALA A 322 28.75 8.80 -23.43
CA ALA A 322 29.81 7.87 -23.81
C ALA A 322 29.30 6.41 -23.78
N GLU A 323 29.80 5.60 -24.73
CA GLU A 323 29.26 4.25 -24.99
C GLU A 323 29.29 3.35 -23.74
N ASP A 324 30.37 3.35 -22.95
CA ASP A 324 30.49 2.54 -21.73
C ASP A 324 29.43 2.88 -20.70
N THR A 325 29.17 4.17 -20.49
CA THR A 325 28.11 4.64 -19.57
C THR A 325 26.75 4.29 -20.11
N LYS A 326 26.51 4.47 -21.41
CA LYS A 326 25.28 4.14 -22.09
C LYS A 326 24.92 2.66 -21.90
N GLN A 327 25.88 1.75 -22.14
CA GLN A 327 25.68 0.32 -22.03
C GLN A 327 25.27 -0.09 -20.59
N GLY A 328 25.83 0.55 -19.56
CA GLY A 328 25.44 0.34 -18.16
C GLY A 328 23.97 0.71 -17.91
N VAL A 329 23.53 1.89 -18.39
CA VAL A 329 22.14 2.33 -18.28
C VAL A 329 21.19 1.42 -19.04
N LEU A 330 21.53 1.08 -20.30
CA LEU A 330 20.72 0.19 -21.13
C LEU A 330 20.60 -1.21 -20.55
N SER A 331 21.67 -1.74 -19.96
CA SER A 331 21.66 -3.05 -19.31
C SER A 331 20.65 -3.05 -18.14
N THR A 332 20.69 -2.02 -17.28
CA THR A 332 19.76 -1.85 -16.17
C THR A 332 18.31 -1.73 -16.67
N PHE A 333 18.06 -0.88 -17.66
CA PHE A 333 16.74 -0.70 -18.27
C PHE A 333 16.20 -2.02 -18.85
N LYS A 334 16.98 -2.68 -19.73
CA LYS A 334 16.58 -3.92 -20.42
C LYS A 334 16.32 -5.05 -19.44
N GLN A 335 17.14 -5.21 -18.39
CA GLN A 335 16.97 -6.25 -17.36
C GLN A 335 15.60 -6.15 -16.67
N LYS A 336 15.18 -4.93 -16.31
CA LYS A 336 13.93 -4.70 -15.59
C LYS A 336 12.71 -4.72 -16.50
N VAL A 337 12.79 -4.06 -17.66
CA VAL A 337 11.64 -3.95 -18.60
C VAL A 337 11.37 -5.26 -19.33
N LYS A 338 12.38 -6.10 -19.57
CA LYS A 338 12.24 -7.44 -20.18
C LYS A 338 11.16 -8.28 -19.51
N LEU A 339 10.97 -8.15 -18.19
CA LEU A 339 9.96 -8.91 -17.45
C LEU A 339 8.55 -8.74 -18.06
N PHE A 340 8.21 -7.54 -18.51
CA PHE A 340 6.89 -7.20 -19.02
C PHE A 340 6.68 -7.64 -20.47
N SER A 341 7.75 -7.80 -21.24
CA SER A 341 7.70 -8.20 -22.65
C SER A 341 7.93 -9.70 -22.88
N SER A 342 8.52 -10.42 -21.92
CA SER A 342 8.88 -11.84 -22.06
C SER A 342 7.77 -12.83 -21.68
N ARG A 343 6.63 -12.33 -21.17
CA ARG A 343 5.51 -13.16 -20.72
C ARG A 343 4.25 -12.74 -21.45
N ASP A 344 3.82 -13.51 -22.44
CA ASP A 344 2.74 -13.17 -23.36
C ASP A 344 1.47 -12.64 -22.70
N ASN A 345 0.96 -13.35 -21.68
CA ASN A 345 -0.27 -12.94 -20.98
C ASN A 345 -0.09 -11.66 -20.17
N LEU A 346 1.09 -11.42 -19.60
CA LEU A 346 1.39 -10.19 -18.85
C LEU A 346 1.62 -9.03 -19.80
N SER A 347 2.33 -9.26 -20.88
CA SER A 347 2.58 -8.32 -21.96
C SER A 347 1.26 -7.80 -22.54
N GLU A 348 0.34 -8.70 -22.84
CA GLU A 348 -0.98 -8.35 -23.34
C GLU A 348 -1.82 -7.62 -22.28
N MET A 349 -1.85 -8.09 -21.02
CA MET A 349 -2.58 -7.46 -19.93
C MET A 349 -2.16 -6.00 -19.69
N LEU A 350 -0.89 -5.67 -19.92
CA LEU A 350 -0.32 -4.34 -19.70
C LEU A 350 -0.26 -3.47 -20.96
N SER A 351 -0.84 -3.93 -22.09
CA SER A 351 -0.77 -3.19 -23.36
C SER A 351 -1.95 -2.25 -23.60
N TYR A 352 -3.09 -2.47 -22.97
CA TYR A 352 -4.28 -1.62 -23.06
C TYR A 352 -5.05 -1.59 -21.74
N SER A 353 -6.06 -0.72 -21.65
CA SER A 353 -6.98 -0.69 -20.50
C SER A 353 -8.40 -0.89 -21.00
N ASP A 354 -9.14 -1.82 -20.38
CA ASP A 354 -10.53 -2.16 -20.71
C ASP A 354 -11.55 -1.60 -19.72
N PHE A 355 -11.11 -0.75 -18.79
CA PHE A 355 -11.95 0.00 -17.86
C PHE A 355 -11.43 1.43 -17.64
N ASP A 356 -12.32 2.32 -17.20
CA ASP A 356 -11.95 3.70 -16.86
C ASP A 356 -11.77 3.83 -15.34
N MET A 357 -10.60 4.28 -14.89
CA MET A 357 -10.32 4.52 -13.47
C MET A 357 -11.23 5.59 -12.85
N LYS A 358 -11.68 6.60 -13.62
CA LYS A 358 -12.60 7.63 -13.12
C LYS A 358 -13.95 7.06 -12.68
N GLU A 359 -14.40 5.97 -13.30
CA GLU A 359 -15.64 5.28 -12.92
C GLU A 359 -15.59 4.68 -11.51
N ILE A 360 -14.40 4.38 -10.97
CA ILE A 360 -14.24 3.89 -9.60
C ILE A 360 -14.74 4.91 -8.57
N GLY A 361 -14.53 6.20 -8.82
CA GLY A 361 -15.01 7.30 -7.96
C GLY A 361 -16.42 7.76 -8.26
N ARG A 362 -16.90 7.59 -9.52
CA ARG A 362 -18.20 8.06 -9.99
C ARG A 362 -19.32 7.06 -9.80
N GLY A 363 -19.03 5.78 -9.70
CA GLY A 363 -19.98 4.69 -9.58
C GLY A 363 -19.64 3.69 -8.50
N LYS A 364 -20.55 2.73 -8.25
CA LYS A 364 -20.30 1.60 -7.35
C LYS A 364 -19.35 0.63 -8.01
N THR A 365 -18.09 0.66 -7.64
CA THR A 365 -17.05 -0.19 -8.22
C THR A 365 -16.35 -0.99 -7.12
N ALA A 366 -16.07 -2.25 -7.41
CA ALA A 366 -15.20 -3.10 -6.60
C ALA A 366 -14.03 -3.57 -7.45
N VAL A 367 -12.85 -3.13 -7.08
CA VAL A 367 -11.59 -3.52 -7.72
C VAL A 367 -10.91 -4.57 -6.86
N PHE A 368 -10.57 -5.69 -7.47
CA PHE A 368 -9.80 -6.76 -6.85
C PHE A 368 -8.45 -6.87 -7.52
N MET A 369 -7.39 -6.82 -6.71
CA MET A 369 -6.02 -7.06 -7.17
C MET A 369 -5.52 -8.36 -6.57
N ILE A 370 -5.34 -9.39 -7.41
CA ILE A 370 -4.74 -10.66 -6.99
C ILE A 370 -3.24 -10.58 -7.23
N VAL A 371 -2.50 -10.40 -6.14
CA VAL A 371 -1.03 -10.25 -6.16
C VAL A 371 -0.43 -11.38 -5.33
N GLN A 372 0.51 -12.13 -5.91
CA GLN A 372 1.16 -13.25 -5.23
C GLN A 372 1.92 -12.77 -3.98
N ASP A 373 1.63 -13.34 -2.81
CA ASP A 373 2.34 -13.07 -1.55
C ASP A 373 3.71 -13.76 -1.50
N GLU A 374 3.87 -14.88 -2.21
CA GLU A 374 5.09 -15.67 -2.29
C GLU A 374 6.15 -15.09 -3.26
N LYS A 375 5.79 -14.17 -4.16
CA LYS A 375 6.69 -13.58 -5.17
C LYS A 375 6.49 -12.08 -5.31
N LYS A 376 7.53 -11.33 -4.98
CA LYS A 376 7.48 -9.85 -4.98
C LYS A 376 7.63 -9.22 -6.38
N THR A 377 7.88 -9.99 -7.43
CA THR A 377 8.25 -9.49 -8.77
C THR A 377 7.24 -8.53 -9.38
N LEU A 378 5.93 -8.73 -9.15
CA LEU A 378 4.86 -7.89 -9.72
C LEU A 378 4.23 -6.93 -8.69
N HIS A 379 4.73 -6.91 -7.45
CA HIS A 379 4.26 -5.97 -6.43
C HIS A 379 4.45 -4.48 -6.81
N PRO A 380 5.53 -4.08 -7.51
CA PRO A 380 5.66 -2.70 -7.99
C PRO A 380 4.48 -2.23 -8.85
N LEU A 381 3.93 -3.11 -9.70
CA LEU A 381 2.75 -2.79 -10.51
C LEU A 381 1.50 -2.60 -9.66
N ALA A 382 1.32 -3.42 -8.62
CA ALA A 382 0.20 -3.28 -7.69
C ALA A 382 0.27 -1.95 -6.93
N THR A 383 1.46 -1.59 -6.44
CA THR A 383 1.69 -0.31 -5.75
C THR A 383 1.41 0.87 -6.67
N LEU A 384 1.92 0.82 -7.90
CA LEU A 384 1.66 1.84 -8.92
C LEU A 384 0.16 1.98 -9.23
N PHE A 385 -0.54 0.86 -9.39
CA PHE A 385 -1.97 0.87 -9.67
C PHE A 385 -2.76 1.54 -8.52
N ILE A 386 -2.42 1.23 -7.26
CA ILE A 386 -3.01 1.90 -6.09
C ILE A 386 -2.77 3.42 -6.15
N LYS A 387 -1.55 3.83 -6.49
CA LYS A 387 -1.18 5.25 -6.63
C LYS A 387 -2.00 5.93 -7.73
N GLN A 388 -2.07 5.34 -8.92
CA GLN A 388 -2.83 5.89 -10.05
C GLN A 388 -4.33 5.99 -9.76
N ILE A 389 -4.93 4.97 -9.10
CA ILE A 389 -6.32 5.07 -8.66
C ILE A 389 -6.48 6.22 -7.68
N TYR A 390 -5.60 6.34 -6.67
CA TYR A 390 -5.70 7.41 -5.68
C TYR A 390 -5.66 8.79 -6.36
N GLU A 391 -4.71 9.05 -7.26
CA GLU A 391 -4.61 10.30 -8.02
C GLU A 391 -5.88 10.57 -8.84
N THR A 392 -6.37 9.55 -9.54
CA THR A 392 -7.63 9.65 -10.28
C THR A 392 -8.82 9.98 -9.39
N LEU A 393 -8.90 9.40 -8.19
CA LEU A 393 -9.96 9.70 -7.22
C LEU A 393 -9.86 11.12 -6.66
N ILE A 394 -8.66 11.66 -6.50
CA ILE A 394 -8.45 13.06 -6.12
C ILE A 394 -9.02 13.98 -7.22
N ASP A 395 -8.72 13.69 -8.49
CA ASP A 395 -9.25 14.47 -9.62
C ASP A 395 -10.78 14.40 -9.68
N VAL A 396 -11.37 13.20 -9.55
CA VAL A 396 -12.83 13.02 -9.49
C VAL A 396 -13.46 13.78 -8.31
N ALA A 397 -12.79 13.79 -7.16
CA ALA A 397 -13.27 14.53 -6.01
C ALA A 397 -13.24 16.04 -6.27
N GLN A 398 -12.20 16.57 -6.94
CA GLN A 398 -12.12 17.99 -7.33
C GLN A 398 -13.23 18.36 -8.33
N GLU A 399 -13.42 17.53 -9.38
CA GLU A 399 -14.51 17.69 -10.35
C GLU A 399 -15.91 17.69 -9.69
N SER A 400 -16.04 16.95 -8.56
CA SER A 400 -17.31 16.78 -7.84
C SER A 400 -17.49 17.73 -6.64
N GLY A 401 -16.75 18.84 -6.59
CA GLY A 401 -16.88 19.84 -5.53
C GLY A 401 -16.15 19.50 -4.23
N GLY A 402 -15.05 18.76 -4.32
CA GLY A 402 -14.13 18.47 -3.21
C GLY A 402 -14.36 17.14 -2.50
N LYS A 403 -15.40 16.38 -2.86
CA LYS A 403 -15.69 15.05 -2.29
C LYS A 403 -16.13 14.08 -3.37
N LEU A 404 -15.77 12.81 -3.21
CA LEU A 404 -16.24 11.75 -4.10
C LEU A 404 -17.76 11.56 -4.00
N PRO A 405 -18.44 11.30 -5.12
CA PRO A 405 -19.87 10.90 -5.12
C PRO A 405 -20.11 9.61 -4.34
N TYR A 406 -19.18 8.66 -4.41
CA TYR A 406 -19.19 7.42 -3.65
C TYR A 406 -17.97 7.34 -2.77
N ARG A 407 -18.15 7.13 -1.44
CA ARG A 407 -17.01 6.84 -0.57
C ARG A 407 -16.26 5.64 -1.10
N THR A 408 -14.95 5.76 -1.21
CA THR A 408 -14.07 4.72 -1.73
C THR A 408 -13.15 4.21 -0.63
N ASN A 409 -13.11 2.89 -0.46
CA ASN A 409 -12.37 2.21 0.61
C ASN A 409 -11.22 1.40 0.01
N PHE A 410 -9.99 1.72 0.39
CA PHE A 410 -8.82 0.90 0.12
C PHE A 410 -8.67 -0.12 1.24
N ILE A 411 -8.78 -1.39 0.93
CA ILE A 411 -8.58 -2.53 1.83
C ILE A 411 -7.31 -3.22 1.37
N LEU A 412 -6.20 -2.89 2.00
CA LEU A 412 -4.87 -3.30 1.56
C LEU A 412 -4.38 -4.44 2.44
N ASP A 413 -4.71 -5.68 2.04
CA ASP A 413 -4.23 -6.87 2.74
C ASP A 413 -2.76 -7.13 2.40
N GLU A 414 -1.99 -7.55 3.39
CA GLU A 414 -0.53 -7.74 3.35
C GLU A 414 0.23 -6.48 2.89
N PHE A 415 -0.24 -5.28 3.33
CA PHE A 415 0.27 -4.00 2.89
C PHE A 415 1.79 -3.84 3.02
N ALA A 416 2.37 -4.35 4.10
CA ALA A 416 3.81 -4.30 4.34
C ALA A 416 4.63 -5.30 3.50
N ASN A 417 4.00 -6.15 2.69
CA ASN A 417 4.69 -7.03 1.76
C ASN A 417 4.95 -6.37 0.39
N MET A 418 4.26 -5.26 0.11
CA MET A 418 4.44 -4.49 -1.12
C MET A 418 5.60 -3.48 -0.98
N PRO A 419 6.22 -3.04 -2.09
CA PRO A 419 7.13 -1.89 -2.08
C PRO A 419 6.47 -0.65 -1.47
N PRO A 420 7.25 0.32 -0.98
CA PRO A 420 6.69 1.53 -0.39
C PRO A 420 5.75 2.23 -1.37
N LEU A 421 4.53 2.50 -0.93
CA LEU A 421 3.60 3.37 -1.65
C LEU A 421 4.10 4.81 -1.47
N LYS A 422 4.57 5.41 -2.57
CA LYS A 422 5.12 6.77 -2.56
C LYS A 422 4.09 7.76 -2.02
N ASP A 423 4.51 8.70 -1.19
CA ASP A 423 3.67 9.75 -0.59
C ASP A 423 2.50 9.24 0.28
N VAL A 424 2.55 8.01 0.76
CA VAL A 424 1.47 7.41 1.57
C VAL A 424 1.10 8.26 2.80
N THR A 425 2.06 8.93 3.43
CA THR A 425 1.82 9.83 4.57
C THR A 425 0.97 11.05 4.19
N THR A 426 1.23 11.63 3.02
CA THR A 426 0.42 12.69 2.44
C THR A 426 -0.95 12.16 2.03
N MET A 427 -0.99 10.98 1.40
CA MET A 427 -2.25 10.34 0.99
C MET A 427 -3.19 10.11 2.18
N VAL A 428 -2.72 9.52 3.29
CA VAL A 428 -3.56 9.27 4.47
C VAL A 428 -4.02 10.55 5.15
N THR A 429 -3.24 11.63 5.04
CA THR A 429 -3.63 12.92 5.62
C THR A 429 -4.71 13.61 4.79
N ALA A 430 -4.57 13.61 3.46
CA ALA A 430 -5.44 14.32 2.53
C ALA A 430 -6.74 13.54 2.18
N ALA A 431 -6.73 12.22 2.24
CA ALA A 431 -7.80 11.34 1.78
C ALA A 431 -9.14 11.54 2.53
N ARG A 432 -9.09 11.78 3.84
CA ARG A 432 -10.28 11.83 4.71
C ARG A 432 -11.30 12.86 4.26
N SER A 433 -10.86 14.08 3.94
CA SER A 433 -11.75 15.16 3.49
C SER A 433 -12.44 14.87 2.16
N ARG A 434 -11.90 13.96 1.35
CA ARG A 434 -12.37 13.57 0.02
C ARG A 434 -13.22 12.30 0.00
N LEU A 435 -13.57 11.74 1.17
CA LEU A 435 -14.29 10.47 1.34
C LEU A 435 -13.50 9.25 0.85
N ILE A 436 -12.18 9.29 0.95
CA ILE A 436 -11.31 8.15 0.72
C ILE A 436 -10.86 7.60 2.08
N ARG A 437 -11.01 6.30 2.30
CA ARG A 437 -10.67 5.63 3.55
C ARG A 437 -9.74 4.46 3.31
N PHE A 438 -8.62 4.43 4.05
CA PHE A 438 -7.66 3.33 4.02
C PHE A 438 -7.88 2.38 5.19
N THR A 439 -7.75 1.09 4.92
CA THR A 439 -7.63 0.02 5.91
C THR A 439 -6.40 -0.79 5.56
N PHE A 440 -5.32 -0.53 6.29
CA PHE A 440 -4.05 -1.23 6.16
C PHE A 440 -4.09 -2.51 6.99
N ILE A 441 -3.78 -3.64 6.39
CA ILE A 441 -3.74 -4.93 7.07
C ILE A 441 -2.31 -5.45 7.02
N ILE A 442 -1.72 -5.64 8.20
CA ILE A 442 -0.31 -6.01 8.36
C ILE A 442 -0.18 -7.19 9.33
N GLN A 443 0.95 -7.87 9.26
CA GLN A 443 1.24 -8.95 10.20
C GLN A 443 1.85 -8.43 11.49
N ASN A 444 2.77 -7.47 11.39
CA ASN A 444 3.46 -6.86 12.52
C ASN A 444 3.97 -5.45 12.17
N TYR A 445 4.39 -4.70 13.19
CA TYR A 445 4.93 -3.35 13.02
C TYR A 445 6.35 -3.32 12.45
N ALA A 446 7.16 -4.34 12.74
CA ALA A 446 8.53 -4.40 12.24
C ALA A 446 8.57 -4.40 10.71
N GLN A 447 7.66 -5.15 10.05
CA GLN A 447 7.54 -5.14 8.60
C GLN A 447 7.15 -3.75 8.07
N LEU A 448 6.21 -3.07 8.73
CA LEU A 448 5.83 -1.71 8.33
C LEU A 448 7.00 -0.74 8.45
N THR A 449 7.74 -0.82 9.55
CA THR A 449 8.93 0.01 9.79
C THR A 449 10.07 -0.30 8.81
N GLN A 450 10.24 -1.58 8.45
CA GLN A 450 11.24 -1.99 7.46
C GLN A 450 10.96 -1.40 6.08
N VAL A 451 9.68 -1.35 5.66
CA VAL A 451 9.28 -0.88 4.32
C VAL A 451 9.24 0.65 4.26
N TYR A 452 8.72 1.32 5.28
CA TYR A 452 8.44 2.76 5.24
C TYR A 452 9.42 3.61 6.05
N GLY A 453 10.34 3.00 6.82
CA GLY A 453 11.13 3.69 7.80
C GLY A 453 10.32 4.04 9.06
N LYS A 454 11.00 4.38 10.15
CA LYS A 454 10.37 4.62 11.47
C LYS A 454 9.39 5.80 11.44
N GLU A 455 9.78 6.92 10.86
CA GLU A 455 8.99 8.17 10.85
C GLU A 455 7.69 8.04 10.06
N ASN A 456 7.77 7.48 8.83
CA ASN A 456 6.58 7.27 8.00
C ASN A 456 5.65 6.21 8.61
N ALA A 457 6.19 5.12 9.17
CA ALA A 457 5.40 4.11 9.86
C ALA A 457 4.63 4.69 11.06
N GLU A 458 5.26 5.57 11.87
CA GLU A 458 4.60 6.28 12.97
C GLU A 458 3.51 7.23 12.45
N THR A 459 3.75 7.93 11.35
CA THR A 459 2.77 8.81 10.72
C THR A 459 1.55 8.03 10.23
N ILE A 460 1.75 6.88 9.58
CA ILE A 460 0.65 5.99 9.15
C ILE A 460 -0.16 5.52 10.37
N LYS A 461 0.50 5.01 11.41
CA LYS A 461 -0.14 4.54 12.65
C LYS A 461 -0.94 5.67 13.33
N GLY A 462 -0.35 6.86 13.43
CA GLY A 462 -0.95 8.02 14.08
C GLY A 462 -2.24 8.52 13.43
N ASN A 463 -2.42 8.26 12.13
CA ASN A 463 -3.62 8.61 11.37
C ASN A 463 -4.71 7.52 11.37
N CYS A 464 -4.47 6.37 11.99
CA CYS A 464 -5.35 5.21 11.95
C CYS A 464 -5.94 4.88 13.31
N ASN A 465 -7.17 4.35 13.31
CA ASN A 465 -7.67 3.53 14.42
C ASN A 465 -6.95 2.16 14.35
N ILE A 466 -6.57 1.62 15.49
CA ILE A 466 -5.84 0.35 15.58
C ILE A 466 -6.80 -0.76 15.98
N MET A 467 -6.80 -1.86 15.23
CA MET A 467 -7.44 -3.12 15.60
C MET A 467 -6.37 -4.20 15.66
N TYR A 468 -6.19 -4.75 16.84
CA TYR A 468 -5.17 -5.74 17.12
C TYR A 468 -5.80 -7.12 17.35
N LEU A 469 -5.28 -8.12 16.66
CA LEU A 469 -5.59 -9.54 16.83
C LEU A 469 -4.37 -10.25 17.47
N ILE A 470 -4.30 -11.56 17.39
CA ILE A 470 -3.17 -12.33 17.88
C ILE A 470 -1.89 -11.96 17.10
N SER A 471 -0.81 -11.67 17.81
CA SER A 471 0.55 -11.54 17.26
C SER A 471 1.56 -12.07 18.26
N SER A 472 2.71 -12.50 17.78
CA SER A 472 3.82 -12.98 18.61
C SER A 472 4.99 -11.99 18.69
N GLU A 473 4.90 -10.86 18.00
CA GLU A 473 5.96 -9.84 17.98
C GLU A 473 5.99 -9.08 19.31
N LEU A 474 7.07 -9.24 20.08
CA LEU A 474 7.20 -8.65 21.42
C LEU A 474 7.09 -7.13 21.40
N GLN A 475 7.74 -6.46 20.44
CA GLN A 475 7.72 -5.01 20.32
C GLN A 475 6.30 -4.46 20.09
N ALA A 476 5.51 -5.10 19.24
CA ALA A 476 4.11 -4.73 18.99
C ALA A 476 3.24 -4.93 20.24
N LEU A 477 3.50 -6.00 21.00
CA LEU A 477 2.79 -6.29 22.24
C LEU A 477 3.11 -5.24 23.32
N GLU A 478 4.36 -4.84 23.47
CA GLU A 478 4.78 -3.78 24.40
C GLU A 478 4.17 -2.43 24.02
N GLU A 479 4.22 -2.06 22.73
CA GLU A 479 3.61 -0.84 22.23
C GLU A 479 2.10 -0.84 22.50
N LEU A 480 1.41 -1.93 22.19
CA LEU A 480 -0.03 -2.05 22.43
C LEU A 480 -0.36 -1.95 23.93
N SER A 481 0.43 -2.60 24.80
CA SER A 481 0.27 -2.50 26.25
C SER A 481 0.38 -1.05 26.72
N LYS A 482 1.38 -0.30 26.22
CA LYS A 482 1.57 1.13 26.51
C LYS A 482 0.40 1.98 25.98
N LEU A 483 -0.05 1.74 24.73
CA LEU A 483 -1.18 2.44 24.13
C LEU A 483 -2.51 2.19 24.85
N CYS A 484 -2.69 1.00 25.43
CA CYS A 484 -3.85 0.70 26.29
C CYS A 484 -3.83 1.48 27.61
N GLY A 485 -2.65 1.98 28.04
CA GLY A 485 -2.46 2.76 29.24
C GLY A 485 -2.49 1.94 30.51
N GLU A 486 -2.50 2.63 31.64
CA GLU A 486 -2.35 2.05 32.98
C GLU A 486 -3.62 2.16 33.79
N LYS A 487 -3.88 1.18 34.66
CA LYS A 487 -4.93 1.19 35.66
C LYS A 487 -4.33 1.46 37.05
N LYS A 488 -5.08 2.08 37.91
CA LYS A 488 -4.69 2.30 39.32
C LYS A 488 -4.49 0.95 40.00
N SER A 489 -3.33 0.76 40.66
CA SER A 489 -3.08 -0.44 41.44
C SER A 489 -4.09 -0.54 42.61
N LYS A 490 -4.49 -1.76 42.95
CA LYS A 490 -5.36 -2.03 44.09
C LYS A 490 -4.58 -2.12 45.41
N ASP A 491 -3.25 -2.15 45.36
CA ASP A 491 -2.38 -2.23 46.53
C ASP A 491 -2.39 -0.91 47.32
N LYS A 492 -2.06 -1.02 48.61
CA LYS A 492 -2.13 0.10 49.56
C LYS A 492 -1.26 1.30 49.20
N ASP A 493 -0.29 1.14 48.28
CA ASP A 493 0.48 2.23 47.70
C ASP A 493 -0.35 2.99 46.68
N LYS A 494 -0.81 4.17 47.06
CA LYS A 494 -1.66 5.05 46.26
C LYS A 494 -1.01 5.57 44.97
N THR A 495 0.27 5.35 44.78
CA THR A 495 1.08 5.84 43.65
C THR A 495 1.40 4.76 42.60
N ALA A 496 1.23 3.47 42.89
CA ALA A 496 1.55 2.40 41.97
C ALA A 496 0.48 2.27 40.88
N SER A 497 0.89 2.30 39.62
CA SER A 497 0.06 1.96 38.46
C SER A 497 0.49 0.62 37.88
N THR A 498 -0.43 -0.07 37.21
CA THR A 498 -0.14 -1.32 36.50
C THR A 498 -0.74 -1.22 35.09
N PRO A 499 -0.11 -1.79 34.08
CA PRO A 499 -0.67 -1.80 32.73
C PRO A 499 -2.12 -2.31 32.70
N LEU A 500 -2.99 -1.70 31.92
CA LEU A 500 -4.36 -2.16 31.74
C LEU A 500 -4.40 -3.59 31.20
N VAL A 501 -3.48 -3.91 30.29
CA VAL A 501 -3.25 -5.23 29.71
C VAL A 501 -1.75 -5.48 29.66
N THR A 502 -1.31 -6.64 30.15
CA THR A 502 0.11 -7.01 30.12
C THR A 502 0.48 -7.67 28.79
N VAL A 503 1.77 -7.71 28.48
CA VAL A 503 2.28 -8.46 27.31
C VAL A 503 1.85 -9.92 27.38
N SER A 504 1.89 -10.54 28.56
CA SER A 504 1.44 -11.93 28.75
C SER A 504 -0.05 -12.13 28.49
N ASP A 505 -0.90 -11.14 28.81
CA ASP A 505 -2.33 -11.20 28.48
C ASP A 505 -2.55 -11.10 26.99
N LEU A 506 -1.75 -10.29 26.29
CA LEU A 506 -1.82 -10.11 24.85
C LEU A 506 -1.37 -11.36 24.08
N GLN A 507 -0.33 -12.06 24.57
CA GLN A 507 0.13 -13.34 24.01
C GLN A 507 -0.91 -14.46 24.15
N ARG A 508 -1.84 -14.34 25.10
CA ARG A 508 -2.89 -15.33 25.37
C ARG A 508 -4.25 -14.99 24.75
N LEU A 509 -4.30 -13.98 23.89
CA LEU A 509 -5.54 -13.68 23.17
C LEU A 509 -6.01 -14.92 22.40
N GLN A 510 -7.30 -15.21 22.52
CA GLN A 510 -7.91 -16.29 21.76
C GLN A 510 -8.14 -15.86 20.29
N GLN A 511 -8.29 -16.85 19.41
CA GLN A 511 -8.67 -16.59 18.03
C GLN A 511 -9.94 -15.73 17.94
N TYR A 512 -9.91 -14.71 17.08
CA TYR A 512 -10.95 -13.69 16.92
C TYR A 512 -11.15 -12.73 18.11
N GLU A 513 -10.41 -12.86 19.21
CA GLU A 513 -10.37 -11.80 20.20
C GLU A 513 -9.61 -10.60 19.62
N THR A 514 -10.17 -9.41 19.83
CA THR A 514 -9.60 -8.16 19.31
C THR A 514 -9.52 -7.11 20.40
N ILE A 515 -8.47 -6.27 20.29
CA ILE A 515 -8.37 -5.03 21.03
C ILE A 515 -8.45 -3.88 20.04
N SER A 516 -9.42 -3.01 20.20
CA SER A 516 -9.62 -1.83 19.35
C SER A 516 -9.24 -0.56 20.10
N LEU A 517 -8.32 0.20 19.52
CA LEU A 517 -7.92 1.53 19.95
C LEU A 517 -8.44 2.55 18.96
N ARG A 518 -9.33 3.41 19.38
CA ARG A 518 -9.93 4.44 18.52
C ARG A 518 -9.66 5.81 19.13
N LEU A 519 -9.48 6.81 18.30
CA LEU A 519 -9.23 8.17 18.73
C LEU A 519 -10.32 8.65 19.74
N ARG A 520 -9.88 9.23 20.84
CA ARG A 520 -10.73 9.79 21.91
C ARG A 520 -11.62 8.77 22.62
N THR A 521 -11.25 7.48 22.60
CA THR A 521 -11.98 6.43 23.30
C THR A 521 -11.06 5.64 24.20
N MET A 522 -11.63 4.99 25.21
CA MET A 522 -10.93 4.00 26.01
C MET A 522 -10.73 2.70 25.19
N PRO A 523 -9.66 1.94 25.43
CA PRO A 523 -9.42 0.64 24.79
C PRO A 523 -10.64 -0.28 24.93
N PHE A 524 -10.96 -1.01 23.86
CA PHE A 524 -12.10 -1.93 23.85
C PHE A 524 -11.66 -3.34 23.45
N LYS A 525 -11.92 -4.31 24.33
CA LYS A 525 -11.67 -5.73 24.06
C LYS A 525 -12.98 -6.43 23.72
N THR A 526 -13.00 -7.20 22.63
CA THR A 526 -14.15 -7.97 22.18
C THR A 526 -13.71 -9.25 21.48
N LYS A 527 -14.63 -10.17 21.25
CA LYS A 527 -14.47 -11.33 20.37
C LYS A 527 -15.39 -11.16 19.18
N LEU A 528 -14.86 -11.26 17.97
CA LEU A 528 -15.62 -11.17 16.72
C LEU A 528 -16.05 -12.57 16.26
N VAL A 529 -17.23 -12.66 15.67
CA VAL A 529 -17.70 -13.86 15.01
C VAL A 529 -17.14 -13.89 13.58
N PRO A 530 -16.53 -14.99 13.12
CA PRO A 530 -15.97 -15.09 11.78
C PRO A 530 -17.06 -15.14 10.70
N ASN A 531 -16.70 -14.77 9.47
CA ASN A 531 -17.62 -14.65 8.34
C ASN A 531 -18.41 -15.94 8.05
N TYR A 532 -17.77 -17.11 8.17
CA TYR A 532 -18.42 -18.40 7.89
C TYR A 532 -19.53 -18.80 8.91
N GLU A 533 -19.55 -18.17 10.09
CA GLU A 533 -20.61 -18.31 11.10
C GLU A 533 -21.70 -17.24 10.94
N MET A 534 -21.51 -16.26 10.05
CA MET A 534 -22.42 -15.14 9.86
C MET A 534 -23.49 -15.45 8.83
N HIS A 535 -24.72 -15.02 9.10
CA HIS A 535 -25.83 -15.08 8.14
C HIS A 535 -26.03 -13.74 7.45
N TRP A 536 -25.49 -13.61 6.24
CA TRP A 536 -25.57 -12.37 5.44
C TRP A 536 -26.84 -12.22 4.58
N GLY A 537 -27.83 -13.08 4.76
CA GLY A 537 -29.04 -13.16 3.95
C GLY A 537 -28.86 -14.13 2.77
N LYS A 538 -29.02 -13.64 1.54
CA LYS A 538 -28.90 -14.48 0.33
C LYS A 538 -27.45 -14.95 0.16
N THR A 539 -27.28 -16.24 -0.07
CA THR A 539 -25.98 -16.83 -0.44
C THR A 539 -25.79 -16.78 -1.95
N TYR A 540 -24.56 -16.64 -2.38
CA TYR A 540 -24.17 -16.59 -3.79
C TYR A 540 -23.12 -17.66 -4.05
N PRO A 541 -23.12 -18.26 -5.27
CA PRO A 541 -22.05 -19.17 -5.64
C PRO A 541 -20.70 -18.45 -5.67
N LYS A 542 -19.62 -19.18 -5.51
CA LYS A 542 -18.27 -18.63 -5.69
C LYS A 542 -18.11 -18.09 -7.11
N ALA A 543 -17.42 -16.98 -7.24
CA ALA A 543 -17.08 -16.42 -8.54
C ALA A 543 -15.94 -17.22 -9.18
N THR A 544 -16.00 -17.35 -10.49
CA THR A 544 -14.91 -17.88 -11.31
C THR A 544 -14.12 -16.74 -11.91
N TYR A 545 -12.87 -16.98 -12.23
CA TYR A 545 -12.01 -16.00 -12.89
C TYR A 545 -12.37 -15.93 -14.38
N PRO A 546 -12.85 -14.78 -14.89
CA PRO A 546 -13.17 -14.66 -16.31
C PRO A 546 -11.89 -14.72 -17.13
N THR A 547 -11.84 -15.56 -18.15
CA THR A 547 -10.76 -15.57 -19.12
C THR A 547 -10.94 -14.38 -20.06
N ARG A 548 -9.87 -13.59 -20.23
CA ARG A 548 -9.85 -12.45 -21.15
C ARG A 548 -9.64 -12.93 -22.60
N GLU A 549 -10.34 -12.32 -23.54
CA GLU A 549 -10.05 -12.47 -24.96
C GLU A 549 -8.69 -11.82 -25.27
N LYS A 550 -7.79 -12.57 -25.90
CA LYS A 550 -6.46 -12.06 -26.21
C LYS A 550 -6.53 -11.04 -27.35
N HIS A 551 -5.90 -9.89 -27.12
CA HIS A 551 -5.68 -8.87 -28.13
C HIS A 551 -4.24 -8.94 -28.63
N GLU A 552 -4.05 -8.65 -29.92
CA GLU A 552 -2.70 -8.48 -30.48
C GLU A 552 -2.08 -7.20 -29.91
N VAL A 553 -0.83 -7.31 -29.45
CA VAL A 553 -0.10 -6.16 -28.90
C VAL A 553 0.48 -5.37 -30.07
N GLU A 554 -0.05 -4.18 -30.31
CA GLU A 554 0.49 -3.27 -31.31
C GLU A 554 1.78 -2.64 -30.77
N LEU A 555 2.82 -2.64 -31.61
CA LEU A 555 4.16 -2.17 -31.25
C LEU A 555 4.57 -0.98 -32.10
N PHE A 556 5.34 -0.07 -31.51
CA PHE A 556 5.97 1.03 -32.23
C PHE A 556 7.36 0.60 -32.70
N ASP A 557 7.56 0.53 -34.04
CA ASP A 557 8.87 0.26 -34.66
C ASP A 557 9.58 1.57 -34.99
N ILE A 558 10.59 1.91 -34.20
CA ILE A 558 11.38 3.13 -34.37
C ILE A 558 12.10 3.18 -35.72
N ARG A 559 12.43 2.02 -36.33
CA ARG A 559 13.13 1.96 -37.60
C ARG A 559 12.22 2.42 -38.74
N GLU A 560 10.98 1.94 -38.76
CA GLU A 560 9.97 2.36 -39.73
C GLU A 560 9.70 3.85 -39.58
N PHE A 561 9.48 4.31 -38.36
CA PHE A 561 9.22 5.72 -38.08
C PHE A 561 10.36 6.64 -38.55
N VAL A 562 11.61 6.33 -38.24
CA VAL A 562 12.77 7.13 -38.65
C VAL A 562 12.94 7.14 -40.17
N LYS A 563 12.73 6.01 -40.85
CA LYS A 563 12.76 5.93 -42.33
C LYS A 563 11.67 6.83 -42.95
N ASP A 564 10.45 6.73 -42.46
CA ASP A 564 9.32 7.55 -42.96
C ASP A 564 9.53 9.05 -42.68
N MET A 565 10.05 9.39 -41.51
CA MET A 565 10.39 10.77 -41.17
C MET A 565 11.43 11.34 -42.13
N LYS A 566 12.51 10.59 -42.41
CA LYS A 566 13.54 11.03 -43.38
C LYS A 566 12.99 11.15 -44.81
N LYS A 567 12.14 10.22 -45.19
CA LYS A 567 11.49 10.28 -46.55
C LYS A 567 10.65 11.55 -46.67
N LYS A 568 9.80 11.86 -45.68
CA LYS A 568 8.99 13.10 -45.65
C LYS A 568 9.86 14.36 -45.68
N LYS A 569 10.92 14.41 -44.88
CA LYS A 569 11.83 15.56 -44.86
C LYS A 569 12.55 15.76 -46.19
N MET A 570 12.93 14.68 -46.86
CA MET A 570 13.53 14.73 -48.20
C MET A 570 12.53 15.21 -49.24
N GLU A 571 11.28 14.73 -49.20
CA GLU A 571 10.19 15.19 -50.06
C GLU A 571 9.88 16.69 -49.91
N GLU A 572 9.88 17.17 -48.64
CA GLU A 572 9.67 18.60 -48.29
C GLU A 572 10.82 19.47 -48.83
N MET A 573 12.09 19.04 -48.64
CA MET A 573 13.25 19.73 -49.19
C MET A 573 13.23 19.80 -50.72
N MET A 574 12.78 18.74 -51.40
CA MET A 574 12.67 18.73 -52.85
C MET A 574 11.54 19.63 -53.35
N LYS A 575 10.40 19.70 -52.63
CA LYS A 575 9.29 20.63 -52.94
C LYS A 575 9.69 22.08 -52.72
N GLY A 576 10.37 22.40 -51.61
CA GLY A 576 10.86 23.75 -51.32
C GLY A 576 11.87 24.27 -52.35
N ASN A 577 12.76 23.42 -52.86
CA ASN A 577 13.68 23.79 -53.96
C ASN A 577 12.99 24.04 -55.30
N MET A 578 11.75 23.57 -55.50
CA MET A 578 10.97 23.81 -56.73
C MET A 578 10.16 25.12 -56.64
N GLU A 579 9.75 25.53 -55.43
CA GLU A 579 9.03 26.82 -55.27
C GLU A 579 9.98 28.02 -55.40
N ASP A 580 11.28 27.85 -55.05
CA ASP A 580 12.30 28.89 -55.22
C ASP A 580 12.75 29.06 -56.69
N ASP A 581 12.59 28.03 -57.57
CA ASP A 581 12.89 28.11 -58.99
C ASP A 581 11.77 28.77 -59.82
N GLU A 582 10.56 28.97 -59.25
CA GLU A 582 9.43 29.70 -59.88
C GLU A 582 9.40 31.20 -59.56
N ALA A 583 10.37 31.74 -58.80
CA ALA A 583 10.43 33.18 -58.56
C ALA A 583 10.72 33.90 -59.90
N PRO A 584 9.87 34.86 -60.33
CA PRO A 584 10.02 35.49 -61.64
C PRO A 584 11.36 36.21 -61.71
N PHE A 585 12.17 35.81 -62.68
CA PHE A 585 13.44 36.45 -63.02
C PHE A 585 13.19 37.94 -63.30
N ASN A 586 13.70 38.79 -62.40
CA ASN A 586 13.62 40.23 -62.52
C ASN A 586 14.87 40.77 -63.25
N PRO A 587 14.77 41.14 -64.56
CA PRO A 587 15.93 41.53 -65.36
C PRO A 587 16.55 42.86 -64.97
N MET A 588 16.08 43.52 -63.97
CA MET A 588 16.51 44.89 -63.59
C MET A 588 17.69 44.94 -62.60
N LEU A 589 18.26 43.84 -62.19
CA LEU A 589 19.39 43.76 -61.25
C LEU A 589 20.74 43.41 -61.94
N ALA A 590 20.78 43.29 -63.29
CA ALA A 590 21.98 42.97 -64.05
C ALA A 590 22.79 44.21 -64.47
N ALA A 591 22.47 45.43 -64.07
CA ALA A 591 23.19 46.62 -64.43
C ALA A 591 23.54 47.48 -63.20
N GLY A 592 24.64 47.22 -62.58
CA GLY A 592 25.13 48.14 -61.49
C GLY A 592 26.38 47.62 -60.82
N GLY A 593 27.51 48.04 -61.28
CA GLY A 593 28.82 47.65 -60.81
C GLY A 593 29.20 48.05 -59.40
N GLY A 594 30.09 47.25 -58.85
CA GLY A 594 31.17 47.69 -57.95
C GLY A 594 30.85 47.91 -56.49
N ASN A 595 31.23 46.99 -55.63
CA ASN A 595 32.29 47.22 -54.65
C ASN A 595 32.61 45.96 -53.83
N PRO A 596 33.88 45.60 -53.65
CA PRO A 596 34.26 44.45 -52.85
C PRO A 596 34.63 44.95 -51.44
N LEU A 597 33.78 44.68 -50.45
CA LEU A 597 34.18 44.67 -49.03
C LEU A 597 33.04 44.02 -48.23
N PHE A 598 33.33 42.87 -47.75
CA PHE A 598 32.92 42.24 -46.51
C PHE A 598 32.71 40.70 -46.60
N GLY A 599 33.64 39.99 -46.04
CA GLY A 599 33.43 38.87 -45.11
C GLY A 599 33.08 37.51 -45.78
N ALA A 600 34.08 36.68 -45.94
CA ALA A 600 33.95 35.26 -46.23
C ALA A 600 33.03 34.56 -45.24
N ASN A 601 31.97 33.91 -45.76
CA ASN A 601 31.11 33.03 -44.99
C ASN A 601 31.77 31.63 -44.96
N PRO A 602 32.14 31.07 -43.81
CA PRO A 602 32.89 29.81 -43.75
C PRO A 602 32.03 28.53 -43.89
N PHE A 603 30.74 28.63 -44.27
CA PHE A 603 29.85 27.49 -44.41
C PHE A 603 29.41 27.18 -45.86
N ALA A 604 30.17 27.59 -46.87
CA ALA A 604 29.93 27.05 -48.21
C ALA A 604 30.61 25.69 -48.35
N MET A 605 30.00 24.65 -47.82
CA MET A 605 30.31 23.27 -48.22
C MET A 605 29.84 23.06 -49.66
N ALA A 606 30.79 22.65 -50.50
CA ALA A 606 30.64 22.38 -51.93
C ALA A 606 29.45 21.47 -52.21
N ASN A 607 28.51 21.97 -52.96
CA ASN A 607 27.40 21.20 -53.51
C ASN A 607 27.94 20.31 -54.67
N PRO A 608 27.94 18.96 -54.52
CA PRO A 608 28.53 18.10 -55.55
C PRO A 608 27.71 17.96 -56.85
N PHE A 609 26.65 18.75 -57.04
CA PHE A 609 25.72 18.62 -58.16
C PHE A 609 25.83 19.74 -59.25
N THR A 610 26.85 20.62 -59.23
CA THR A 610 27.01 21.68 -60.22
C THR A 610 28.04 21.34 -61.31
N ASN A 611 27.99 20.15 -61.91
CA ASN A 611 28.71 19.85 -63.16
C ASN A 611 27.78 19.10 -64.11
N ALA A 612 26.76 19.78 -64.64
CA ALA A 612 26.05 19.33 -65.83
C ALA A 612 26.04 20.48 -66.85
N ARG A 613 26.64 20.21 -68.02
CA ARG A 613 26.61 21.06 -69.19
C ARG A 613 25.19 21.32 -69.69
N PRO A 614 24.90 22.44 -70.30
CA PRO A 614 23.56 22.76 -70.80
C PRO A 614 23.15 21.73 -71.86
N ARG A 615 22.01 21.12 -71.69
CA ARG A 615 21.29 20.34 -72.69
C ARG A 615 19.98 21.04 -73.05
N GLU A 616 19.69 21.03 -74.32
CA GLU A 616 18.56 21.60 -74.99
C GLU A 616 17.21 21.26 -74.32
N GLU A 617 16.32 22.23 -74.47
CA GLU A 617 14.90 22.11 -74.04
C GLU A 617 14.23 20.91 -74.68
N SER A 618 13.74 19.98 -73.92
CA SER A 618 12.65 19.09 -74.26
C SER A 618 11.62 19.15 -73.12
N ASP A 619 10.45 19.59 -73.48
CA ASP A 619 9.21 19.68 -72.73
C ASP A 619 8.78 18.25 -72.36
N ASP A 620 9.21 17.78 -71.16
CA ASP A 620 8.68 16.55 -70.55
C ASP A 620 8.22 16.88 -69.18
N GLY A 621 6.92 16.82 -69.00
CA GLY A 621 6.23 17.04 -67.72
C GLY A 621 6.86 16.28 -66.59
N PHE A 622 7.17 17.00 -65.47
CA PHE A 622 7.74 16.49 -64.27
C PHE A 622 6.84 15.39 -63.67
N ASN A 623 7.33 14.16 -63.71
CA ASN A 623 6.60 13.00 -63.20
C ASN A 623 6.98 12.72 -61.74
N VAL A 624 6.05 13.02 -60.81
CA VAL A 624 6.19 12.75 -59.40
C VAL A 624 6.52 11.28 -59.09
N ASP A 625 6.01 10.37 -59.92
CA ASP A 625 6.27 8.92 -59.84
C ASP A 625 7.75 8.56 -60.08
N ASP A 626 8.44 9.33 -60.92
CA ASP A 626 9.87 9.12 -61.20
C ASP A 626 10.74 9.61 -60.03
N LEU A 627 10.31 10.65 -59.37
CA LEU A 627 10.95 11.16 -58.16
C LEU A 627 10.79 10.18 -56.98
N VAL A 628 9.59 9.64 -56.78
CA VAL A 628 9.32 8.60 -55.76
C VAL A 628 10.18 7.37 -56.04
N LYS A 629 10.30 6.92 -57.30
CA LYS A 629 11.20 5.81 -57.66
C LYS A 629 12.68 6.08 -57.36
N ARG A 630 13.15 7.33 -57.54
CA ARG A 630 14.53 7.71 -57.20
C ARG A 630 14.77 7.74 -55.72
N ILE A 631 13.79 8.18 -54.94
CA ILE A 631 13.83 8.14 -53.47
C ILE A 631 13.85 6.69 -52.98
N ASP A 632 12.97 5.86 -53.49
CA ASP A 632 12.90 4.43 -53.14
C ASP A 632 14.19 3.69 -53.52
N ALA A 633 14.78 4.04 -54.70
CA ALA A 633 16.07 3.50 -55.15
C ALA A 633 17.22 3.92 -54.20
N LYS A 634 17.22 5.16 -53.69
CA LYS A 634 18.26 5.63 -52.78
C LYS A 634 18.11 5.03 -51.36
N ILE A 635 16.89 4.82 -50.94
CA ILE A 635 16.60 4.08 -49.65
C ILE A 635 17.06 2.63 -49.80
N ALA A 636 16.75 1.96 -50.93
CA ALA A 636 17.20 0.60 -51.20
C ALA A 636 18.74 0.49 -51.28
N GLU A 637 19.42 1.50 -51.85
CA GLU A 637 20.89 1.56 -51.85
C GLU A 637 21.47 1.66 -50.44
N LEU A 638 20.88 2.47 -49.57
CA LEU A 638 21.26 2.60 -48.13
C LEU A 638 21.01 1.29 -47.38
N GLU A 639 19.89 0.62 -47.65
CA GLU A 639 19.57 -0.68 -47.05
C GLU A 639 20.52 -1.80 -47.50
N GLU A 640 20.98 -1.73 -48.76
CA GLU A 640 21.96 -2.69 -49.30
C GLU A 640 23.38 -2.42 -48.75
N GLU A 641 23.77 -1.15 -48.56
CA GLU A 641 25.00 -0.80 -47.85
C GLU A 641 24.98 -1.29 -46.40
N GLU A 642 23.88 -1.10 -45.70
CA GLU A 642 23.69 -1.58 -44.32
C GLU A 642 23.76 -3.11 -44.24
N ARG A 643 23.17 -3.83 -45.20
CA ARG A 643 23.25 -5.28 -45.30
C ARG A 643 24.68 -5.76 -45.56
N ARG A 644 25.41 -5.08 -46.46
CA ARG A 644 26.81 -5.40 -46.77
C ARG A 644 27.75 -5.14 -45.59
N GLU A 645 27.47 -4.12 -44.76
CA GLU A 645 28.21 -3.88 -43.53
C GLU A 645 27.92 -4.96 -42.47
N LYS A 646 26.67 -5.36 -42.30
CA LYS A 646 26.29 -6.50 -41.42
C LYS A 646 26.91 -7.83 -41.84
N GLU A 647 27.00 -8.09 -43.15
CA GLU A 647 27.65 -9.29 -43.69
C GLU A 647 29.18 -9.26 -43.48
N LYS A 648 29.83 -8.10 -43.57
CA LYS A 648 31.26 -7.94 -43.23
C LYS A 648 31.54 -8.12 -41.76
N GLU A 649 30.68 -7.62 -40.87
CA GLU A 649 30.80 -7.84 -39.43
C GLU A 649 30.58 -9.30 -39.06
N ALA A 650 29.60 -9.96 -39.66
CA ALA A 650 29.36 -11.41 -39.47
C ALA A 650 30.51 -12.29 -40.03
N GLY A 651 31.21 -11.82 -41.07
CA GLY A 651 32.40 -12.44 -41.62
C GLY A 651 33.60 -12.33 -40.68
N ASN A 652 33.82 -11.15 -40.09
CA ASN A 652 34.89 -10.93 -39.09
C ASN A 652 34.69 -11.71 -37.78
N VAL A 653 33.44 -11.93 -37.38
CA VAL A 653 33.15 -12.77 -36.17
C VAL A 653 33.43 -14.25 -36.46
N LYS A 654 33.31 -14.73 -37.70
CA LYS A 654 33.66 -16.09 -38.06
C LYS A 654 35.17 -16.33 -38.15
N GLU A 655 36.00 -15.34 -38.49
CA GLU A 655 37.46 -15.47 -38.47
C GLU A 655 38.05 -15.36 -37.05
N ALA A 656 37.39 -14.68 -36.14
CA ALA A 656 37.85 -14.63 -34.73
C ALA A 656 37.58 -15.91 -33.91
N ILE A 657 36.71 -16.82 -34.39
CA ILE A 657 36.34 -18.07 -33.69
C ILE A 657 37.23 -19.25 -34.06
N VAL A 658 38.12 -19.10 -35.07
CA VAL A 658 38.97 -20.23 -35.56
C VAL A 658 40.27 -20.39 -34.78
N THR A 659 40.61 -19.61 -33.76
CA THR A 659 41.86 -19.68 -33.01
C THR A 659 41.77 -20.12 -31.56
N GLU A 660 40.66 -20.69 -31.07
CA GLU A 660 40.66 -21.34 -29.77
C GLU A 660 40.51 -22.86 -29.86
N LYS A 661 41.46 -23.55 -29.24
CA LYS A 661 41.63 -25.00 -29.18
C LYS A 661 40.44 -25.73 -28.56
N GLU A 662 40.05 -26.84 -29.18
CA GLU A 662 39.09 -27.82 -28.69
C GLU A 662 39.42 -28.31 -27.26
N PRO A 663 38.43 -28.42 -26.36
CA PRO A 663 38.44 -29.36 -25.27
C PRO A 663 37.53 -30.55 -25.57
N SER A 664 38.12 -31.71 -25.28
CA SER A 664 37.66 -33.09 -25.46
C SER A 664 36.20 -33.35 -25.08
N GLU A 665 35.57 -34.18 -25.94
CA GLU A 665 34.26 -34.81 -25.79
C GLU A 665 34.06 -35.48 -24.41
N ILE A 666 32.95 -35.12 -23.75
CA ILE A 666 32.30 -35.94 -22.73
C ILE A 666 30.94 -36.37 -23.28
N VAL A 667 30.82 -37.62 -23.59
CA VAL A 667 29.60 -38.30 -24.06
C VAL A 667 28.64 -38.47 -22.89
N PRO A 668 27.33 -38.07 -23.03
CA PRO A 668 26.32 -38.41 -22.04
C PRO A 668 25.83 -39.86 -22.25
N PRO A 669 25.52 -40.62 -21.20
CA PRO A 669 24.99 -41.99 -21.35
C PRO A 669 23.52 -41.97 -21.75
N GLU A 670 23.17 -42.85 -22.69
CA GLU A 670 21.83 -43.18 -23.15
C GLU A 670 20.92 -43.69 -22.03
N LEU A 671 19.73 -43.21 -21.99
CA LEU A 671 18.60 -43.74 -21.20
C LEU A 671 17.97 -44.91 -21.96
N THR A 672 18.20 -46.12 -21.52
CA THR A 672 17.44 -47.32 -21.91
C THR A 672 16.23 -47.47 -20.96
N ILE A 673 15.06 -47.53 -21.54
CA ILE A 673 13.79 -47.90 -20.90
C ILE A 673 13.77 -49.43 -20.81
N ILE A 674 13.57 -49.96 -19.60
CA ILE A 674 13.16 -51.34 -19.40
C ILE A 674 11.97 -51.34 -18.44
N ASP A 675 10.85 -51.86 -18.95
CA ASP A 675 9.66 -52.24 -18.20
C ASP A 675 9.90 -53.53 -17.36
N ASP A 676 9.11 -53.64 -16.34
CA ASP A 676 8.50 -54.79 -15.69
C ASP A 676 8.96 -55.24 -14.29
N ASP A 677 7.95 -55.13 -13.45
CA ASP A 677 7.47 -56.04 -12.41
C ASP A 677 8.38 -56.69 -11.34
N ALA A 678 7.81 -56.54 -10.15
CA ALA A 678 7.88 -57.47 -9.00
C ALA A 678 8.75 -57.05 -7.78
N ASN A 679 7.99 -56.54 -6.82
CA ASN A 679 8.05 -56.96 -5.39
C ASN A 679 9.40 -57.30 -4.76
N LYS A 680 10.03 -56.38 -4.02
CA LYS A 680 10.80 -56.71 -2.79
C LYS A 680 11.12 -55.48 -1.93
N THR A 681 10.64 -55.60 -0.69
CA THR A 681 11.06 -55.00 0.58
C THR A 681 12.30 -54.09 0.56
N ILE A 682 12.08 -52.85 0.99
CA ILE A 682 13.07 -51.79 1.28
C ILE A 682 13.64 -52.05 2.69
N PRO A 683 14.97 -52.11 2.88
CA PRO A 683 15.59 -52.03 4.22
C PRO A 683 15.82 -50.55 4.61
N GLU A 684 15.58 -50.25 5.88
CA GLU A 684 15.80 -48.94 6.53
C GLU A 684 17.26 -48.47 6.46
N PRO A 685 17.53 -47.18 6.34
CA PRO A 685 18.88 -46.63 6.43
C PRO A 685 19.34 -46.53 7.90
N LYS A 686 20.55 -47.04 8.15
CA LYS A 686 21.26 -46.92 9.41
C LYS A 686 21.56 -45.47 9.77
N LYS A 687 21.21 -45.10 11.01
CA LYS A 687 21.57 -43.83 11.66
C LYS A 687 23.08 -43.85 11.98
N GLU A 688 23.80 -42.83 11.52
CA GLU A 688 25.13 -42.48 12.04
C GLU A 688 24.97 -41.63 13.32
N PRO A 689 25.88 -41.76 14.30
CA PRO A 689 25.71 -41.13 15.62
C PRO A 689 26.13 -39.65 15.62
N VAL A 690 25.33 -38.86 16.28
CA VAL A 690 25.55 -37.43 16.60
C VAL A 690 26.61 -37.35 17.72
N PRO A 691 27.65 -36.49 17.64
CA PRO A 691 28.59 -36.30 18.75
C PRO A 691 27.96 -35.47 19.86
N GLU A 692 28.15 -35.94 21.11
CA GLU A 692 27.76 -35.30 22.36
C GLU A 692 28.52 -33.98 22.58
N PRO A 693 27.89 -32.98 23.25
CA PRO A 693 28.57 -31.73 23.61
C PRO A 693 29.48 -31.95 24.86
N ALA A 694 30.68 -31.41 24.78
CA ALA A 694 31.67 -31.43 25.81
C ALA A 694 31.25 -30.70 27.08
N VAL A 695 31.35 -31.38 28.21
CA VAL A 695 31.16 -30.85 29.56
C VAL A 695 32.37 -29.98 29.92
N ILE A 696 32.13 -28.71 30.18
CA ILE A 696 33.10 -27.79 30.81
C ILE A 696 32.90 -27.81 32.30
N ASN A 697 33.89 -28.34 33.01
CA ASN A 697 34.05 -28.39 34.46
C ASN A 697 34.21 -26.97 35.02
N LYS A 698 33.41 -26.66 36.04
CA LYS A 698 33.64 -25.55 36.96
C LYS A 698 34.81 -25.92 37.90
N ASN A 699 35.81 -25.06 37.95
CA ASN A 699 36.58 -24.88 39.19
C ASN A 699 36.83 -23.41 39.46
N VAL A 700 36.44 -23.06 40.67
CA VAL A 700 36.54 -21.85 41.40
C VAL A 700 38.00 -21.46 41.58
N ASN A 701 38.33 -20.16 41.43
CA ASN A 701 39.13 -19.47 42.46
C ASN A 701 38.90 -17.95 42.41
N ASP A 702 38.58 -17.51 43.56
CA ASP A 702 38.59 -16.15 44.11
C ASP A 702 39.93 -15.46 43.82
N ASP A 703 39.94 -14.19 43.45
CA ASP A 703 40.61 -13.10 44.21
C ASP A 703 40.64 -11.78 43.41
N THR A 704 40.42 -10.75 44.22
CA THR A 704 40.74 -9.29 44.06
C THR A 704 39.76 -8.44 43.25
N LYS A 705 38.89 -7.74 43.92
CA LYS A 705 38.90 -6.41 44.61
C LYS A 705 39.63 -5.31 43.84
N ASN A 706 38.80 -4.27 43.58
CA ASN A 706 39.14 -2.84 43.42
C ASN A 706 39.68 -2.35 42.10
N LEU A 707 38.84 -1.54 41.42
CA LEU A 707 39.19 -0.14 41.23
C LEU A 707 37.98 0.62 40.63
N TYR A 708 37.33 1.36 41.49
CA TYR A 708 36.54 2.54 41.14
C TYR A 708 37.51 3.64 40.73
N SER A 709 37.28 4.32 39.64
CA SER A 709 37.56 5.76 39.51
C SER A 709 36.52 6.34 38.56
N ASP A 710 35.73 7.22 39.11
CA ASP A 710 35.02 8.30 38.45
C ASP A 710 35.94 9.04 37.52
N ASP A 711 35.44 9.40 36.32
CA ASP A 711 35.66 10.74 35.78
C ASP A 711 34.53 11.05 34.79
N THR A 712 33.69 11.95 35.21
CA THR A 712 32.83 12.87 34.47
C THR A 712 33.62 13.59 33.39
N ASP A 713 33.08 13.61 32.14
CA ASP A 713 33.16 14.72 31.18
C ASP A 713 32.35 14.38 29.91
N GLU A 714 31.05 14.55 30.04
CA GLU A 714 30.13 14.73 28.90
C GLU A 714 29.33 16.02 29.15
N ASP A 715 29.95 17.13 28.89
CA ASP A 715 29.29 18.41 28.63
C ASP A 715 30.32 19.29 27.90
N ASN A 716 30.26 19.33 26.56
CA ASN A 716 30.76 20.40 25.70
C ASN A 716 30.88 19.94 24.24
N PHE A 717 29.71 19.71 23.58
CA PHE A 717 29.69 19.54 22.13
C PHE A 717 28.59 20.35 21.40
N PHE A 718 27.92 21.27 22.12
CA PHE A 718 26.79 22.01 21.53
C PHE A 718 26.93 23.54 21.46
N ASP A 719 28.08 24.12 21.79
CA ASP A 719 28.22 25.59 21.83
C ASP A 719 29.03 26.24 20.70
N ASP A 720 29.40 25.52 19.62
CA ASP A 720 30.20 26.08 18.52
C ASP A 720 29.45 26.23 17.18
N PHE A 721 28.11 26.28 17.16
CA PHE A 721 27.37 26.42 15.90
C PHE A 721 26.49 27.69 15.77
N PHE A 722 26.49 28.58 16.74
CA PHE A 722 25.79 29.88 16.63
C PHE A 722 26.64 31.05 17.13
N ALA A 723 27.73 31.34 16.42
CA ALA A 723 28.38 32.63 16.44
C ALA A 723 28.90 32.90 15.03
N ASP A 724 28.19 33.74 14.34
CA ASP A 724 28.53 34.72 13.33
C ASP A 724 27.51 34.83 12.20
N GLU A 725 26.86 36.02 12.23
CA GLU A 725 25.98 36.74 11.31
C GLU A 725 24.50 36.33 11.26
#